data_210c20baff5d7ece52a6b81e300e235c
#
_entry.id   210c20baff5d7ece52a6b81e300e235c
#
_cell.length_a   1.000
_cell.length_b   1.000
_cell.length_c   1.000
_cell.angle_alpha   90.00
_cell.angle_beta   90.00
_cell.angle_gamma   90.00
#
_symmetry.space_group_name_H-M   'P 1'
#
loop_
_entity.id
_entity.type
_entity.pdbx_description
1 polymer ?
#
loop_
_entity_poly.entity_id
_entity_poly.type
_entity_poly.pdbx_seq_one_letter_code
_entity_poly.pdbx_strand_id
1 'polypeptide(L)'
;MAAALLVICIHTAPLASFSEPWDFALKTLARLAVPFFFAATGFFLFGGRIAPGPRPAGLSPAVRRFCAKTGALYAVATLLYLPVSVYGGKLKGITFGACVRDVVLDGTFYHLWYLPAAILGVLLLDRLLRLPGRMAWPAGAASAALYLVGLLGDSWYGGGQALPALQPLYRALFLHMDYTRCGLFFAPVFLWLGAVLRDLPRPRLRTAAVGFAVSAALLFGEAFGLRALGWPRHDSMYLALLPCTYFLFACLLAARGPSLPFWRECSMLVYVLHPMMIVLVRGAAKVLHMQKWLVENSLIHFLAVSALSVAVSAAAAAVMPPVRKTLRRWPHGKPLGERRGASEIAGSASEPAHSAPEAARSASEITRSAPAAPAAARAWAVVDLDAIAHNARALQGCLPRGCRLMAVVKADAYGHGAPAVAGRLWRMGVRAFAVATLEEGAELRRCGITGEILILGYTNPARVPELLRWRLSQTVADAAHAKALSEVACKKAGCKRAAGRKARAKLLPVHIAVDTGMHRLGIPARDIQQVAQLLGVPKTPGQPKTSKQPETPKLPETSKQPKTSKLPETPDQPKLPGSPALPDQPKLPGLPGLEVRGLFTHLAVADSLAPEDEAFTRAQLAAFAALTRNLRGMGCTLPPLHALASGGILNYGQLPLHYARAGIALYGASSGALHNKAGAPGCAAHAAPALKPALSLYARVVSVRTVPEGACAGYGRAFCAARPTLLAVVSIGYADGVPRALGEGRGTALLRGTRVPIVGRICMDQLFVDATETGAAVGDIVTLIGKDGGACVTAEETAEAAGTIANELLCRIGRRTARVYSME
;
A
#
# COMPACT_ATOMS: atom_id res chain seq x y z
N MET A 1 8.79 -20.62 6.96
CA MET A 1 9.25 -22.02 6.79
C MET A 1 9.80 -22.60 8.09
N ALA A 2 10.79 -21.99 8.77
CA ALA A 2 11.34 -22.54 10.02
C ALA A 2 10.26 -22.88 11.08
N ALA A 3 9.32 -21.96 11.34
CA ALA A 3 8.22 -22.23 12.28
C ALA A 3 7.33 -23.42 11.88
N ALA A 4 7.12 -23.67 10.57
CA ALA A 4 6.38 -24.84 10.11
C ALA A 4 7.16 -26.15 10.32
N LEU A 5 8.50 -26.11 10.17
CA LEU A 5 9.36 -27.26 10.47
C LEU A 5 9.40 -27.55 11.98
N LEU A 6 9.37 -26.52 12.83
CA LEU A 6 9.24 -26.71 14.28
C LEU A 6 7.92 -27.39 14.66
N VAL A 7 6.83 -27.15 13.92
CA VAL A 7 5.57 -27.89 14.15
C VAL A 7 5.74 -29.37 13.80
N ILE A 8 6.45 -29.72 12.72
CA ILE A 8 6.76 -31.12 12.40
C ILE A 8 7.59 -31.74 13.53
N CYS A 9 8.56 -31.00 14.07
CA CYS A 9 9.38 -31.42 15.19
C CYS A 9 8.54 -31.83 16.42
N ILE A 10 7.50 -31.07 16.78
CA ILE A 10 6.59 -31.44 17.89
C ILE A 10 5.92 -32.79 17.66
N HIS A 11 5.56 -33.12 16.42
CA HIS A 11 4.77 -34.29 16.08
C HIS A 11 5.59 -35.54 15.72
N THR A 12 6.90 -35.38 15.43
CA THR A 12 7.78 -36.48 15.06
C THR A 12 8.81 -36.85 16.12
N ALA A 13 8.98 -35.98 17.14
CA ALA A 13 9.91 -36.20 18.26
C ALA A 13 11.35 -36.62 17.79
N PRO A 14 12.08 -35.71 17.08
CA PRO A 14 13.26 -36.11 16.29
C PRO A 14 14.45 -36.65 17.09
N LEU A 15 14.50 -36.42 18.39
CA LEU A 15 15.57 -36.90 19.26
C LEU A 15 15.13 -37.98 20.24
N ALA A 16 13.89 -38.45 20.15
CA ALA A 16 13.34 -39.44 21.10
C ALA A 16 14.11 -40.79 21.09
N SER A 17 14.66 -41.23 19.97
CA SER A 17 15.49 -42.44 19.89
C SER A 17 16.94 -42.25 20.38
N PHE A 18 17.36 -40.98 20.67
CA PHE A 18 18.71 -40.67 21.12
C PHE A 18 18.77 -40.27 22.60
N SER A 19 17.90 -39.37 23.03
CA SER A 19 17.87 -38.82 24.39
C SER A 19 16.55 -38.14 24.68
N GLU A 20 15.86 -38.64 25.71
CA GLU A 20 14.58 -38.05 26.14
C GLU A 20 14.70 -36.59 26.62
N PRO A 21 15.72 -36.21 27.42
CA PRO A 21 15.87 -34.81 27.84
C PRO A 21 16.13 -33.86 26.68
N TRP A 22 16.93 -34.23 25.68
CA TRP A 22 17.19 -33.41 24.51
C TRP A 22 15.97 -33.32 23.59
N ASP A 23 15.19 -34.41 23.46
CA ASP A 23 13.94 -34.39 22.71
C ASP A 23 12.90 -33.42 23.39
N PHE A 24 12.81 -33.50 24.71
CA PHE A 24 11.97 -32.58 25.49
C PHE A 24 12.40 -31.13 25.34
N ALA A 25 13.71 -30.85 25.42
CA ALA A 25 14.26 -29.50 25.20
C ALA A 25 13.91 -28.98 23.78
N LEU A 26 14.11 -29.81 22.76
CA LEU A 26 13.82 -29.45 21.37
C LEU A 26 12.33 -29.20 21.15
N LYS A 27 11.46 -30.03 21.73
CA LYS A 27 10.01 -29.82 21.71
C LYS A 27 9.60 -28.56 22.44
N THR A 28 10.21 -28.24 23.58
CA THR A 28 9.98 -26.99 24.34
C THR A 28 10.30 -25.78 23.50
N LEU A 29 11.45 -25.77 22.79
CA LEU A 29 11.79 -24.71 21.85
C LEU A 29 10.79 -24.63 20.68
N ALA A 30 10.34 -25.78 20.17
CA ALA A 30 9.38 -25.86 19.07
C ALA A 30 7.99 -25.30 19.44
N ARG A 31 7.67 -25.20 20.74
CA ARG A 31 6.44 -24.53 21.22
C ARG A 31 6.34 -23.06 20.81
N LEU A 32 7.44 -22.40 20.44
CA LEU A 32 7.45 -21.04 19.90
C LEU A 32 6.77 -20.90 18.52
N ALA A 33 6.59 -21.99 17.79
CA ALA A 33 6.07 -21.94 16.42
C ALA A 33 4.64 -21.37 16.35
N VAL A 34 3.76 -21.82 17.23
CA VAL A 34 2.34 -21.38 17.21
C VAL A 34 2.17 -19.95 17.76
N PRO A 35 2.77 -19.55 18.90
CA PRO A 35 2.88 -18.15 19.32
C PRO A 35 3.37 -17.21 18.23
N PHE A 36 4.41 -17.62 17.49
CA PHE A 36 4.91 -16.84 16.36
C PHE A 36 3.85 -16.64 15.26
N PHE A 37 3.08 -17.66 14.91
CA PHE A 37 2.01 -17.52 13.91
C PHE A 37 0.88 -16.60 14.40
N PHE A 38 0.51 -16.66 15.68
CA PHE A 38 -0.46 -15.72 16.25
C PHE A 38 0.09 -14.29 16.29
N ALA A 39 1.34 -14.10 16.72
CA ALA A 39 1.97 -12.78 16.74
C ALA A 39 2.09 -12.19 15.33
N ALA A 40 2.46 -12.99 14.32
CA ALA A 40 2.47 -12.57 12.92
C ALA A 40 1.06 -12.17 12.44
N THR A 41 0.04 -12.94 12.78
CA THR A 41 -1.35 -12.61 12.45
C THR A 41 -1.78 -11.29 13.09
N GLY A 42 -1.48 -11.09 14.37
CA GLY A 42 -1.74 -9.84 15.09
C GLY A 42 -1.04 -8.63 14.47
N PHE A 43 0.23 -8.77 14.14
CA PHE A 43 1.06 -7.73 13.51
C PHE A 43 0.48 -7.24 12.18
N PHE A 44 0.05 -8.15 11.30
CA PHE A 44 -0.50 -7.79 10.00
C PHE A 44 -1.98 -7.40 10.03
N LEU A 45 -2.77 -7.96 10.94
CA LEU A 45 -4.23 -7.76 10.97
C LEU A 45 -4.62 -6.55 11.83
N PHE A 46 -3.95 -6.33 12.97
CA PHE A 46 -4.29 -5.30 13.95
C PHE A 46 -3.23 -4.19 14.09
N GLY A 47 -2.01 -4.40 13.64
CA GLY A 47 -0.95 -3.41 13.73
C GLY A 47 -1.30 -2.09 13.04
N GLY A 48 -1.02 -0.96 13.72
CA GLY A 48 -1.43 0.38 13.28
C GLY A 48 -2.91 0.70 13.53
N ARG A 49 -3.67 -0.22 14.16
CA ARG A 49 -5.08 -0.05 14.53
C ARG A 49 -5.30 0.10 16.03
N ILE A 50 -4.22 0.09 16.81
CA ILE A 50 -4.25 0.20 18.26
C ILE A 50 -4.41 1.65 18.71
N ALA A 51 -4.21 2.63 17.80
CA ALA A 51 -4.41 4.06 18.06
C ALA A 51 -5.86 4.39 18.45
N PRO A 52 -6.07 5.35 19.38
CA PRO A 52 -7.39 5.75 19.82
C PRO A 52 -8.19 6.41 18.69
N GLY A 53 -9.41 5.92 18.45
CA GLY A 53 -10.34 6.47 17.45
C GLY A 53 -11.66 5.68 17.42
N PRO A 54 -12.77 6.31 16.98
CA PRO A 54 -14.05 5.64 16.88
C PRO A 54 -13.97 4.51 15.84
N ARG A 55 -14.37 3.31 16.24
CA ARG A 55 -14.41 2.14 15.35
C ARG A 55 -15.82 1.91 14.84
N PRO A 56 -16.02 1.66 13.54
CA PRO A 56 -17.34 1.39 12.99
C PRO A 56 -17.95 0.14 13.66
N ALA A 57 -19.27 0.14 13.81
CA ALA A 57 -20.02 -1.02 14.28
C ALA A 57 -19.81 -2.20 13.29
N GLY A 58 -19.61 -3.41 13.83
CA GLY A 58 -19.40 -4.62 13.03
C GLY A 58 -17.93 -4.94 12.72
N LEU A 59 -17.66 -6.21 12.35
CA LEU A 59 -16.32 -6.73 12.06
C LEU A 59 -15.65 -5.97 10.92
N SER A 60 -14.37 -5.63 11.10
CA SER A 60 -13.62 -4.98 10.03
C SER A 60 -13.53 -5.87 8.78
N PRO A 61 -13.51 -5.30 7.55
CA PRO A 61 -13.40 -6.09 6.31
C PRO A 61 -12.17 -7.01 6.28
N ALA A 62 -11.08 -6.62 6.96
CA ALA A 62 -9.87 -7.41 7.05
C ALA A 62 -10.08 -8.63 7.97
N VAL A 63 -10.70 -8.45 9.14
CA VAL A 63 -11.06 -9.53 10.07
C VAL A 63 -12.03 -10.49 9.40
N ARG A 64 -13.09 -10.00 8.77
CA ARG A 64 -14.06 -10.84 8.04
C ARG A 64 -13.38 -11.68 6.95
N ARG A 65 -12.51 -11.09 6.13
CA ARG A 65 -11.75 -11.81 5.10
C ARG A 65 -10.78 -12.83 5.68
N PHE A 66 -10.15 -12.52 6.81
CA PHE A 66 -9.26 -13.46 7.50
C PHE A 66 -10.08 -14.67 7.99
N CYS A 67 -11.17 -14.45 8.72
CA CYS A 67 -12.02 -15.53 9.25
C CYS A 67 -12.60 -16.40 8.11
N ALA A 68 -13.08 -15.79 7.01
CA ALA A 68 -13.61 -16.54 5.88
C ALA A 68 -12.54 -17.40 5.19
N LYS A 69 -11.33 -16.88 4.97
CA LYS A 69 -10.23 -17.65 4.36
C LYS A 69 -9.71 -18.76 5.26
N THR A 70 -9.55 -18.48 6.56
CA THR A 70 -9.08 -19.47 7.54
C THR A 70 -10.14 -20.53 7.76
N GLY A 71 -11.42 -20.17 7.82
CA GLY A 71 -12.54 -21.12 7.91
C GLY A 71 -12.64 -22.02 6.68
N ALA A 72 -12.50 -21.48 5.47
CA ALA A 72 -12.47 -22.27 4.24
C ALA A 72 -11.27 -23.25 4.22
N LEU A 73 -10.09 -22.81 4.65
CA LEU A 73 -8.92 -23.67 4.78
C LEU A 73 -9.16 -24.78 5.80
N TYR A 74 -9.77 -24.44 6.94
CA TYR A 74 -10.10 -25.40 8.00
C TYR A 74 -11.10 -26.45 7.51
N ALA A 75 -12.16 -26.04 6.80
CA ALA A 75 -13.14 -26.96 6.22
C ALA A 75 -12.47 -27.93 5.21
N VAL A 76 -11.64 -27.43 4.31
CA VAL A 76 -10.89 -28.26 3.35
C VAL A 76 -9.95 -29.22 4.07
N ALA A 77 -9.21 -28.75 5.07
CA ALA A 77 -8.32 -29.60 5.86
C ALA A 77 -9.10 -30.68 6.64
N THR A 78 -10.24 -30.34 7.23
CA THR A 78 -11.11 -31.30 7.91
C THR A 78 -11.58 -32.41 6.97
N LEU A 79 -12.01 -32.04 5.75
CA LEU A 79 -12.41 -33.02 4.72
C LEU A 79 -11.23 -33.90 4.28
N LEU A 80 -10.03 -33.33 4.16
CA LEU A 80 -8.81 -34.07 3.80
C LEU A 80 -8.47 -35.14 4.84
N TYR A 81 -8.65 -34.84 6.14
CA TYR A 81 -8.33 -35.76 7.23
C TYR A 81 -9.50 -36.65 7.66
N LEU A 82 -10.70 -36.46 7.11
CA LEU A 82 -11.88 -37.27 7.45
C LEU A 82 -11.65 -38.77 7.23
N PRO A 83 -11.08 -39.25 6.10
CA PRO A 83 -10.82 -40.67 5.90
C PRO A 83 -9.86 -41.25 6.96
N VAL A 84 -8.84 -40.49 7.35
CA VAL A 84 -7.85 -40.89 8.37
C VAL A 84 -8.52 -40.99 9.75
N SER A 85 -9.45 -40.05 10.08
CA SER A 85 -10.19 -40.03 11.32
C SER A 85 -11.20 -41.19 11.42
N VAL A 86 -11.85 -41.53 10.28
CA VAL A 86 -12.73 -42.71 10.17
C VAL A 86 -11.95 -44.01 10.38
N TYR A 87 -10.83 -44.19 9.65
CA TYR A 87 -9.97 -45.34 9.74
C TYR A 87 -9.37 -45.52 11.15
N GLY A 88 -8.96 -44.43 11.79
CA GLY A 88 -8.47 -44.42 13.18
C GLY A 88 -9.55 -44.58 14.26
N GLY A 89 -10.80 -44.75 13.89
CA GLY A 89 -11.90 -45.01 14.83
C GLY A 89 -12.33 -43.77 15.64
N LYS A 90 -11.80 -42.59 15.35
CA LYS A 90 -12.08 -41.34 16.12
C LYS A 90 -13.57 -40.97 16.10
N LEU A 91 -14.32 -41.37 15.09
CA LEU A 91 -15.75 -41.05 14.95
C LEU A 91 -16.68 -42.07 15.56
N LYS A 92 -16.15 -43.20 16.07
CA LYS A 92 -16.98 -44.24 16.73
C LYS A 92 -17.46 -43.74 18.08
N GLY A 93 -18.79 -43.67 18.27
CA GLY A 93 -19.39 -43.21 19.52
C GLY A 93 -19.29 -41.73 19.86
N ILE A 94 -18.92 -40.87 18.88
CA ILE A 94 -18.84 -39.43 19.11
C ILE A 94 -20.21 -38.84 19.34
N THR A 95 -20.39 -38.10 20.42
CA THR A 95 -21.62 -37.36 20.70
C THR A 95 -21.63 -36.04 19.91
N PHE A 96 -22.84 -35.47 19.69
CA PHE A 96 -22.95 -34.17 19.02
C PHE A 96 -22.18 -33.08 19.75
N GLY A 97 -22.22 -33.03 21.09
CA GLY A 97 -21.46 -32.08 21.91
C GLY A 97 -19.96 -32.22 21.74
N ALA A 98 -19.42 -33.45 21.68
CA ALA A 98 -18.02 -33.70 21.42
C ALA A 98 -17.61 -33.29 19.98
N CYS A 99 -18.48 -33.48 19.00
CA CYS A 99 -18.23 -33.03 17.63
C CYS A 99 -18.16 -31.49 17.56
N VAL A 100 -19.07 -30.77 18.19
CA VAL A 100 -19.05 -29.30 18.26
C VAL A 100 -17.79 -28.81 18.98
N ARG A 101 -17.40 -29.41 20.09
CA ARG A 101 -16.18 -29.13 20.82
C ARG A 101 -14.95 -29.28 19.93
N ASP A 102 -14.84 -30.43 19.25
CA ASP A 102 -13.72 -30.72 18.35
C ASP A 102 -13.65 -29.72 17.16
N VAL A 103 -14.79 -29.31 16.61
CA VAL A 103 -14.84 -28.35 15.51
C VAL A 103 -14.46 -26.94 15.96
N VAL A 104 -14.90 -26.51 17.16
CA VAL A 104 -14.80 -25.12 17.60
C VAL A 104 -13.57 -24.86 18.47
N LEU A 105 -13.19 -25.79 19.34
CA LEU A 105 -12.15 -25.57 20.37
C LEU A 105 -10.90 -26.41 20.13
N ASP A 106 -11.02 -27.74 20.04
CA ASP A 106 -9.88 -28.66 20.10
C ASP A 106 -9.31 -29.02 18.71
N GLY A 107 -10.05 -28.74 17.64
CA GLY A 107 -9.67 -29.04 16.27
C GLY A 107 -10.11 -30.47 15.85
N THR A 108 -10.63 -30.59 14.61
CA THR A 108 -11.11 -31.86 14.04
C THR A 108 -10.02 -32.92 13.89
N PHE A 109 -8.76 -32.51 13.89
CA PHE A 109 -7.58 -33.36 13.90
C PHE A 109 -6.50 -32.74 14.81
N TYR A 110 -5.63 -33.52 15.43
CA TYR A 110 -4.75 -33.11 16.52
C TYR A 110 -3.87 -31.86 16.27
N HIS A 111 -3.57 -31.54 15.01
CA HIS A 111 -2.81 -30.33 14.65
C HIS A 111 -3.68 -29.18 14.16
N LEU A 112 -4.95 -29.43 13.78
CA LEU A 112 -5.82 -28.41 13.19
C LEU A 112 -6.38 -27.41 14.22
N TRP A 113 -6.19 -27.63 15.51
CA TRP A 113 -6.68 -26.76 16.59
C TRP A 113 -6.27 -25.28 16.42
N TYR A 114 -5.13 -25.00 15.78
CA TYR A 114 -4.68 -23.64 15.53
C TYR A 114 -5.65 -22.84 14.64
N LEU A 115 -6.30 -23.46 13.68
CA LEU A 115 -7.17 -22.76 12.71
C LEU A 115 -8.45 -22.22 13.40
N PRO A 116 -9.26 -23.02 14.13
CA PRO A 116 -10.36 -22.46 14.91
C PRO A 116 -9.86 -21.53 16.03
N ALA A 117 -8.72 -21.83 16.67
CA ALA A 117 -8.15 -20.94 17.68
C ALA A 117 -7.76 -19.57 17.10
N ALA A 118 -7.25 -19.51 15.86
CA ALA A 118 -6.94 -18.26 15.19
C ALA A 118 -8.21 -17.45 14.86
N ILE A 119 -9.29 -18.09 14.46
CA ILE A 119 -10.57 -17.43 14.21
C ILE A 119 -11.15 -16.86 15.50
N LEU A 120 -11.29 -17.71 16.54
CA LEU A 120 -11.84 -17.29 17.83
C LEU A 120 -11.00 -16.20 18.50
N GLY A 121 -9.67 -16.37 18.53
CA GLY A 121 -8.75 -15.37 19.10
C GLY A 121 -8.82 -14.04 18.40
N VAL A 122 -8.89 -14.01 17.06
CA VAL A 122 -9.04 -12.79 16.27
C VAL A 122 -10.38 -12.12 16.55
N LEU A 123 -11.47 -12.86 16.63
CA LEU A 123 -12.80 -12.32 16.96
C LEU A 123 -12.84 -11.76 18.37
N LEU A 124 -12.26 -12.47 19.34
CA LEU A 124 -12.19 -12.02 20.72
C LEU A 124 -11.33 -10.76 20.86
N LEU A 125 -10.14 -10.74 20.29
CA LEU A 125 -9.29 -9.55 20.34
C LEU A 125 -9.95 -8.35 19.63
N ASP A 126 -10.61 -8.56 18.49
CA ASP A 126 -11.36 -7.49 17.82
C ASP A 126 -12.47 -6.93 18.72
N ARG A 127 -13.12 -7.76 19.54
CA ARG A 127 -14.12 -7.33 20.53
C ARG A 127 -13.47 -6.59 21.71
N LEU A 128 -12.40 -7.13 22.29
CA LEU A 128 -11.68 -6.49 23.39
C LEU A 128 -11.14 -5.12 23.02
N LEU A 129 -10.66 -4.96 21.80
CA LEU A 129 -10.17 -3.67 21.29
C LEU A 129 -11.28 -2.65 21.01
N ARG A 130 -12.57 -3.02 21.10
CA ARG A 130 -13.75 -2.14 20.92
C ARG A 130 -14.38 -1.68 22.24
N LEU A 131 -13.96 -2.22 23.36
CA LEU A 131 -14.47 -1.79 24.66
C LEU A 131 -14.20 -0.31 24.90
N PRO A 132 -15.14 0.44 25.52
CA PRO A 132 -14.97 1.86 25.80
C PRO A 132 -13.73 2.08 26.70
N GLY A 133 -12.82 2.87 26.24
CA GLY A 133 -11.57 3.16 26.92
C GLY A 133 -10.44 3.31 25.91
N ARG A 134 -9.79 4.46 25.91
CA ARG A 134 -8.86 4.92 24.84
C ARG A 134 -7.54 4.14 24.73
N MET A 135 -7.38 2.93 25.30
CA MET A 135 -6.07 2.27 25.35
C MET A 135 -6.10 0.81 24.90
N ALA A 136 -5.11 0.43 24.12
CA ALA A 136 -4.79 -0.95 23.77
C ALA A 136 -4.42 -1.83 24.99
N TRP A 137 -3.97 -1.21 26.08
CA TRP A 137 -3.49 -1.86 27.29
C TRP A 137 -4.57 -2.68 28.03
N PRO A 138 -5.82 -2.21 28.22
CA PRO A 138 -6.87 -3.04 28.83
C PRO A 138 -7.17 -4.32 28.07
N ALA A 139 -7.15 -4.27 26.71
CA ALA A 139 -7.30 -5.48 25.90
C ALA A 139 -6.12 -6.43 26.08
N GLY A 140 -4.91 -5.90 26.25
CA GLY A 140 -3.72 -6.66 26.60
C GLY A 140 -3.81 -7.31 27.96
N ALA A 141 -4.22 -6.56 28.98
CA ALA A 141 -4.41 -7.05 30.35
C ALA A 141 -5.47 -8.17 30.40
N ALA A 142 -6.62 -7.98 29.72
CA ALA A 142 -7.66 -9.01 29.61
C ALA A 142 -7.13 -10.26 28.89
N SER A 143 -6.36 -10.08 27.81
CA SER A 143 -5.75 -11.20 27.09
C SER A 143 -4.71 -11.94 27.94
N ALA A 144 -3.92 -11.22 28.75
CA ALA A 144 -2.95 -11.79 29.69
C ALA A 144 -3.66 -12.54 30.83
N ALA A 145 -4.76 -12.00 31.37
CA ALA A 145 -5.56 -12.67 32.38
C ALA A 145 -6.14 -14.00 31.85
N LEU A 146 -6.68 -14.00 30.63
CA LEU A 146 -7.15 -15.22 29.97
C LEU A 146 -6.01 -16.23 29.79
N TYR A 147 -4.82 -15.75 29.39
CA TYR A 147 -3.64 -16.60 29.25
C TYR A 147 -3.21 -17.24 30.58
N LEU A 148 -3.23 -16.49 31.69
CA LEU A 148 -2.92 -17.02 33.02
C LEU A 148 -3.93 -18.11 33.45
N VAL A 149 -5.23 -17.90 33.19
CA VAL A 149 -6.24 -18.96 33.42
C VAL A 149 -5.91 -20.19 32.59
N GLY A 150 -5.57 -20.03 31.31
CA GLY A 150 -5.16 -21.14 30.45
C GLY A 150 -3.92 -21.86 30.94
N LEU A 151 -2.90 -21.11 31.38
CA LEU A 151 -1.63 -21.59 31.90
C LEU A 151 -1.79 -22.52 33.13
N LEU A 152 -2.62 -22.10 34.09
CA LEU A 152 -2.98 -22.88 35.27
C LEU A 152 -3.85 -24.12 34.95
N GLY A 153 -4.35 -24.23 33.74
CA GLY A 153 -5.02 -25.41 33.22
C GLY A 153 -4.16 -26.29 32.32
N ASP A 154 -2.93 -25.89 32.02
CA ASP A 154 -1.98 -26.61 31.15
C ASP A 154 -0.69 -27.00 31.91
N SER A 155 0.40 -26.26 31.72
CA SER A 155 1.72 -26.61 32.30
C SER A 155 1.83 -26.31 33.80
N TRP A 156 1.08 -25.32 34.31
CA TRP A 156 1.02 -24.95 35.73
C TRP A 156 -0.17 -25.59 36.45
N TYR A 157 -0.68 -26.71 35.93
CA TYR A 157 -1.92 -27.37 36.47
C TYR A 157 -1.78 -27.78 37.93
N GLY A 158 -0.65 -28.35 38.38
CA GLY A 158 -0.40 -28.67 39.77
C GLY A 158 -0.53 -27.45 40.70
N GLY A 159 0.03 -26.30 40.29
CA GLY A 159 -0.13 -25.04 41.01
C GLY A 159 -1.58 -24.55 41.03
N GLY A 160 -2.33 -24.72 39.93
CA GLY A 160 -3.78 -24.41 39.86
C GLY A 160 -4.61 -25.29 40.78
N GLN A 161 -4.27 -26.56 40.94
CA GLN A 161 -4.93 -27.52 41.83
C GLN A 161 -4.62 -27.23 43.32
N ALA A 162 -3.48 -26.63 43.62
CA ALA A 162 -3.13 -26.19 44.96
C ALA A 162 -3.98 -25.02 45.47
N LEU A 163 -4.76 -24.37 44.58
CA LEU A 163 -5.66 -23.26 44.93
C LEU A 163 -7.12 -23.74 44.99
N PRO A 164 -7.72 -23.98 46.18
CA PRO A 164 -9.07 -24.53 46.32
C PRO A 164 -10.14 -23.71 45.59
N ALA A 165 -10.00 -22.38 45.53
CA ALA A 165 -10.94 -21.49 44.86
C ALA A 165 -11.00 -21.69 43.33
N LEU A 166 -9.98 -22.24 42.71
CA LEU A 166 -9.91 -22.46 41.26
C LEU A 166 -10.39 -23.86 40.85
N GLN A 167 -10.43 -24.82 41.75
CA GLN A 167 -10.82 -26.19 41.42
C GLN A 167 -12.23 -26.33 40.82
N PRO A 168 -13.28 -25.61 41.28
CA PRO A 168 -14.58 -25.66 40.65
C PRO A 168 -14.55 -25.12 39.22
N LEU A 169 -13.79 -24.06 38.98
CA LEU A 169 -13.61 -23.47 37.65
C LEU A 169 -12.99 -24.49 36.68
N TYR A 170 -11.89 -25.15 37.08
CA TYR A 170 -11.24 -26.13 36.19
C TYR A 170 -12.07 -27.39 36.00
N ARG A 171 -12.82 -27.84 37.02
CA ARG A 171 -13.80 -28.93 36.84
C ARG A 171 -14.86 -28.57 35.79
N ALA A 172 -15.40 -27.37 35.83
CA ALA A 172 -16.35 -26.88 34.83
C ALA A 172 -15.73 -26.72 33.45
N LEU A 173 -14.53 -26.14 33.35
CA LEU A 173 -13.82 -25.95 32.06
C LEU A 173 -13.55 -27.28 31.37
N PHE A 174 -13.07 -28.29 32.10
CA PHE A 174 -12.73 -29.60 31.54
C PHE A 174 -13.91 -30.51 31.23
N LEU A 175 -15.15 -30.11 31.61
CA LEU A 175 -16.37 -30.71 31.07
C LEU A 175 -16.60 -30.33 29.60
N HIS A 176 -16.08 -29.16 29.17
CA HIS A 176 -16.37 -28.60 27.87
C HIS A 176 -15.16 -28.51 26.92
N MET A 177 -13.92 -28.72 27.39
CA MET A 177 -12.70 -28.69 26.58
C MET A 177 -11.64 -29.63 27.16
N ASP A 178 -10.85 -30.27 26.30
CA ASP A 178 -9.72 -31.10 26.72
C ASP A 178 -8.46 -30.27 26.97
N TYR A 179 -8.28 -29.17 26.20
CA TYR A 179 -7.11 -28.31 26.22
C TYR A 179 -7.43 -26.85 26.45
N THR A 180 -6.68 -26.18 27.32
CA THR A 180 -6.77 -24.73 27.49
C THR A 180 -5.97 -23.97 26.42
N ARG A 181 -5.13 -24.64 25.63
CA ARG A 181 -4.46 -24.07 24.45
C ARG A 181 -5.43 -23.85 23.28
N CYS A 182 -6.35 -22.93 23.40
CA CYS A 182 -7.41 -22.68 22.42
C CYS A 182 -7.51 -21.19 22.04
N GLY A 183 -8.49 -20.85 21.21
CA GLY A 183 -8.74 -19.49 20.76
C GLY A 183 -9.17 -18.51 21.84
N LEU A 184 -9.65 -19.02 22.99
CA LEU A 184 -10.09 -18.22 24.13
C LEU A 184 -8.91 -17.84 25.05
N PHE A 185 -8.09 -18.80 25.45
CA PHE A 185 -7.08 -18.60 26.48
C PHE A 185 -5.67 -18.35 25.90
N PHE A 186 -5.32 -19.00 24.79
CA PHE A 186 -3.95 -18.94 24.25
C PHE A 186 -3.75 -17.87 23.20
N ALA A 187 -4.63 -17.81 22.18
CA ALA A 187 -4.42 -16.96 21.00
C ALA A 187 -4.44 -15.44 21.26
N PRO A 188 -5.34 -14.88 22.12
CA PRO A 188 -5.52 -13.42 22.22
C PRO A 188 -4.28 -12.67 22.65
N VAL A 189 -3.49 -13.18 23.60
CA VAL A 189 -2.31 -12.51 24.12
C VAL A 189 -1.19 -12.40 23.07
N PHE A 190 -0.99 -13.44 22.25
CA PHE A 190 0.02 -13.41 21.19
C PHE A 190 -0.44 -12.56 19.99
N LEU A 191 -1.72 -12.55 19.66
CA LEU A 191 -2.32 -11.66 18.69
C LEU A 191 -2.15 -10.19 19.12
N TRP A 192 -2.43 -9.88 20.39
CA TRP A 192 -2.23 -8.56 20.97
C TRP A 192 -0.75 -8.17 20.96
N LEU A 193 0.15 -9.07 21.39
CA LEU A 193 1.59 -8.86 21.37
C LEU A 193 2.09 -8.50 19.96
N GLY A 194 1.64 -9.23 18.94
CA GLY A 194 1.97 -8.94 17.56
C GLY A 194 1.45 -7.58 17.07
N ALA A 195 0.24 -7.22 17.46
CA ALA A 195 -0.37 -5.93 17.12
C ALA A 195 0.42 -4.75 17.73
N VAL A 196 0.82 -4.85 19.00
CA VAL A 196 1.60 -3.82 19.71
C VAL A 196 3.03 -3.73 19.18
N LEU A 197 3.67 -4.85 18.81
CA LEU A 197 5.03 -4.88 18.26
C LEU A 197 5.22 -4.02 17.00
N ARG A 198 4.16 -3.72 16.28
CA ARG A 198 4.20 -2.83 15.12
C ARG A 198 4.39 -1.37 15.52
N ASP A 199 3.85 -0.98 16.66
CA ASP A 199 3.77 0.41 17.12
C ASP A 199 4.86 0.74 18.16
N LEU A 200 5.52 -0.28 18.73
CA LEU A 200 6.61 -0.10 19.69
C LEU A 200 7.96 0.21 19.00
N PRO A 201 8.85 0.98 19.68
CA PRO A 201 10.21 1.18 19.23
C PRO A 201 10.95 -0.16 19.09
N ARG A 202 11.62 -0.37 17.98
CA ARG A 202 12.33 -1.62 17.71
C ARG A 202 13.66 -1.65 18.47
N PRO A 203 13.92 -2.66 19.29
CA PRO A 203 15.21 -2.81 19.95
C PRO A 203 16.31 -3.06 18.90
N ARG A 204 17.56 -2.74 19.27
CA ARG A 204 18.74 -3.10 18.45
C ARG A 204 18.84 -4.63 18.33
N LEU A 205 19.36 -5.14 17.21
CA LEU A 205 19.45 -6.60 16.98
C LEU A 205 20.20 -7.31 18.14
N ARG A 206 21.28 -6.73 18.65
CA ARG A 206 22.01 -7.31 19.81
C ARG A 206 21.12 -7.40 21.04
N THR A 207 20.41 -6.35 21.39
CA THR A 207 19.48 -6.33 22.54
C THR A 207 18.37 -7.35 22.37
N ALA A 208 17.80 -7.45 21.16
CA ALA A 208 16.79 -8.45 20.84
C ALA A 208 17.34 -9.89 20.94
N ALA A 209 18.55 -10.13 20.45
CA ALA A 209 19.20 -11.45 20.49
C ALA A 209 19.52 -11.87 21.93
N VAL A 210 20.07 -10.97 22.76
CA VAL A 210 20.31 -11.23 24.18
C VAL A 210 19.00 -11.49 24.92
N GLY A 211 17.96 -10.67 24.67
CA GLY A 211 16.65 -10.88 25.27
C GLY A 211 16.03 -12.22 24.86
N PHE A 212 16.23 -12.63 23.61
CA PHE A 212 15.78 -13.95 23.15
C PHE A 212 16.54 -15.09 23.86
N ALA A 213 17.87 -15.01 23.98
CA ALA A 213 18.67 -16.02 24.65
C ALA A 213 18.26 -16.16 26.13
N VAL A 214 18.11 -15.03 26.86
CA VAL A 214 17.68 -15.02 28.25
C VAL A 214 16.26 -15.59 28.40
N SER A 215 15.31 -15.16 27.59
CA SER A 215 13.94 -15.68 27.67
C SER A 215 13.81 -17.13 27.24
N ALA A 216 14.65 -17.61 26.31
CA ALA A 216 14.72 -19.03 25.97
C ALA A 216 15.31 -19.85 27.13
N ALA A 217 16.34 -19.37 27.83
CA ALA A 217 16.86 -20.02 29.02
C ALA A 217 15.79 -20.10 30.13
N LEU A 218 15.03 -19.02 30.35
CA LEU A 218 13.87 -19.03 31.27
C LEU A 218 12.80 -20.03 30.84
N LEU A 219 12.52 -20.15 29.54
CA LEU A 219 11.57 -21.12 29.02
C LEU A 219 11.99 -22.56 29.31
N PHE A 220 13.27 -22.88 29.12
CA PHE A 220 13.80 -24.19 29.48
C PHE A 220 13.74 -24.43 30.99
N GLY A 221 14.18 -23.46 31.81
CA GLY A 221 14.12 -23.54 33.27
C GLY A 221 12.70 -23.78 33.79
N GLU A 222 11.70 -23.02 33.26
CA GLU A 222 10.29 -23.20 33.56
C GLU A 222 9.81 -24.63 33.17
N ALA A 223 10.09 -25.06 31.94
CA ALA A 223 9.60 -26.34 31.43
C ALA A 223 10.20 -27.52 32.22
N PHE A 224 11.51 -27.54 32.45
CA PHE A 224 12.17 -28.62 33.20
C PHE A 224 11.78 -28.58 34.68
N GLY A 225 11.68 -27.40 35.29
CA GLY A 225 11.24 -27.22 36.68
C GLY A 225 9.83 -27.74 36.92
N LEU A 226 8.87 -27.32 36.09
CA LEU A 226 7.49 -27.81 36.18
C LEU A 226 7.37 -29.30 35.97
N ARG A 227 8.16 -29.87 35.06
CA ARG A 227 8.21 -31.32 34.82
C ARG A 227 8.76 -32.06 36.03
N ALA A 228 9.84 -31.56 36.66
CA ALA A 228 10.39 -32.14 37.86
C ALA A 228 9.39 -32.13 39.04
N LEU A 229 8.50 -31.13 39.10
CA LEU A 229 7.45 -31.02 40.09
C LEU A 229 6.21 -31.91 39.80
N GLY A 230 6.14 -32.51 38.60
CA GLY A 230 5.00 -33.29 38.15
C GLY A 230 3.70 -32.45 37.97
N TRP A 231 3.83 -31.13 37.76
CA TRP A 231 2.68 -30.23 37.68
C TRP A 231 1.95 -30.19 36.32
N PRO A 232 2.61 -30.42 35.16
CA PRO A 232 1.93 -30.28 33.87
C PRO A 232 0.83 -31.32 33.64
N ARG A 233 -0.39 -30.87 33.31
CA ARG A 233 -1.41 -31.70 32.66
C ARG A 233 -1.05 -31.86 31.16
N HIS A 234 -0.62 -30.77 30.56
CA HIS A 234 -0.10 -30.67 29.21
C HIS A 234 1.11 -29.74 29.20
N ASP A 235 2.02 -29.89 28.24
CA ASP A 235 3.27 -29.14 28.12
C ASP A 235 3.20 -28.12 26.96
N SER A 236 2.07 -27.36 26.85
CA SER A 236 1.81 -26.52 25.69
C SER A 236 1.93 -25.03 25.95
N MET A 237 1.74 -24.57 27.20
CA MET A 237 1.69 -23.16 27.60
C MET A 237 2.73 -22.91 28.69
N TYR A 238 3.59 -21.93 28.49
CA TYR A 238 4.61 -21.50 29.45
C TYR A 238 4.60 -19.98 29.58
N LEU A 239 4.87 -19.45 30.77
CA LEU A 239 4.92 -18.00 31.02
C LEU A 239 6.02 -17.34 30.18
N ALA A 240 7.18 -17.98 30.10
CA ALA A 240 8.33 -17.48 29.33
C ALA A 240 8.13 -17.49 27.81
N LEU A 241 7.06 -18.13 27.27
CA LEU A 241 6.72 -18.04 25.85
C LEU A 241 6.42 -16.60 25.40
N LEU A 242 5.87 -15.75 26.29
CA LEU A 242 5.54 -14.37 25.96
C LEU A 242 6.79 -13.54 25.64
N PRO A 243 7.75 -13.38 26.57
CA PRO A 243 8.98 -12.64 26.27
C PRO A 243 9.81 -13.31 25.20
N CYS A 244 9.84 -14.64 25.14
CA CYS A 244 10.57 -15.36 24.08
C CYS A 244 10.01 -15.07 22.69
N THR A 245 8.69 -15.06 22.54
CA THR A 245 8.01 -14.69 21.27
C THR A 245 8.26 -13.23 20.91
N TYR A 246 8.23 -12.31 21.90
CA TYR A 246 8.52 -10.89 21.69
C TYR A 246 9.93 -10.69 21.11
N PHE A 247 10.94 -11.24 21.77
CA PHE A 247 12.33 -11.03 21.37
C PHE A 247 12.67 -11.79 20.07
N LEU A 248 12.12 -12.98 19.85
CA LEU A 248 12.21 -13.69 18.56
C LEU A 248 11.66 -12.83 17.43
N PHE A 249 10.46 -12.27 17.60
CA PHE A 249 9.83 -11.43 16.59
C PHE A 249 10.62 -10.13 16.37
N ALA A 250 11.14 -9.52 17.43
CA ALA A 250 12.00 -8.35 17.37
C ALA A 250 13.32 -8.63 16.61
N CYS A 251 13.95 -9.80 16.82
CA CYS A 251 15.11 -10.26 16.05
C CYS A 251 14.80 -10.36 14.57
N LEU A 252 13.68 -11.00 14.23
CA LEU A 252 13.25 -11.16 12.82
C LEU A 252 12.89 -9.84 12.15
N LEU A 253 12.30 -8.89 12.87
CA LEU A 253 12.04 -7.54 12.36
C LEU A 253 13.32 -6.73 12.15
N ALA A 254 14.36 -6.97 12.96
CA ALA A 254 15.66 -6.33 12.84
C ALA A 254 16.55 -7.00 11.77
N ALA A 255 16.33 -8.29 11.49
CA ALA A 255 17.03 -9.03 10.45
C ALA A 255 16.58 -8.59 9.06
N ARG A 256 17.55 -8.37 8.15
CA ARG A 256 17.29 -8.02 6.73
C ARG A 256 17.33 -9.30 5.91
N GLY A 257 16.17 -9.86 5.61
CA GLY A 257 16.03 -11.01 4.72
C GLY A 257 15.33 -10.66 3.40
N PRO A 258 15.54 -11.44 2.32
CA PRO A 258 14.77 -11.30 1.08
C PRO A 258 13.29 -11.65 1.33
N SER A 259 12.37 -10.95 0.67
CA SER A 259 10.96 -11.34 0.66
C SER A 259 10.78 -12.51 -0.31
N LEU A 260 10.34 -13.65 0.20
CA LEU A 260 10.14 -14.87 -0.57
C LEU A 260 8.65 -15.28 -0.50
N PRO A 261 7.77 -14.70 -1.36
CA PRO A 261 6.33 -14.95 -1.33
C PRO A 261 5.96 -16.42 -1.50
N PHE A 262 6.67 -17.13 -2.38
CA PHE A 262 6.50 -18.58 -2.62
C PHE A 262 6.64 -19.38 -1.34
N TRP A 263 7.70 -19.16 -0.56
CA TRP A 263 7.95 -19.87 0.69
C TRP A 263 6.93 -19.58 1.79
N ARG A 264 6.25 -18.45 1.72
CA ARG A 264 5.13 -18.11 2.63
C ARG A 264 3.92 -19.02 2.36
N GLU A 265 3.58 -19.24 1.10
CA GLU A 265 2.48 -20.15 0.71
C GLU A 265 2.85 -21.61 1.04
N CYS A 266 4.06 -22.03 0.73
CA CYS A 266 4.58 -23.35 1.12
C CYS A 266 4.51 -23.58 2.63
N SER A 267 4.88 -22.60 3.47
CA SER A 267 4.86 -22.73 4.93
C SER A 267 3.47 -23.06 5.49
N MET A 268 2.41 -22.45 4.92
CA MET A 268 1.04 -22.75 5.32
C MET A 268 0.61 -24.16 4.87
N LEU A 269 1.01 -24.57 3.68
CA LEU A 269 0.72 -25.93 3.18
C LEU A 269 1.49 -27.00 3.96
N VAL A 270 2.75 -26.76 4.32
CA VAL A 270 3.52 -27.65 5.21
C VAL A 270 2.79 -27.85 6.53
N TYR A 271 2.28 -26.75 7.14
CA TYR A 271 1.50 -26.85 8.37
C TYR A 271 0.26 -27.73 8.21
N VAL A 272 -0.46 -27.62 7.11
CA VAL A 272 -1.69 -28.41 6.89
C VAL A 272 -1.38 -29.84 6.49
N LEU A 273 -0.37 -30.11 5.68
CA LEU A 273 -0.14 -31.40 5.03
C LEU A 273 0.80 -32.35 5.80
N HIS A 274 1.64 -31.85 6.74
CA HIS A 274 2.66 -32.71 7.39
C HIS A 274 2.12 -33.97 8.10
N PRO A 275 0.93 -33.98 8.76
CA PRO A 275 0.45 -35.22 9.37
C PRO A 275 0.09 -36.29 8.33
N MET A 276 -0.38 -35.86 7.14
CA MET A 276 -0.56 -36.79 6.03
C MET A 276 0.78 -37.39 5.58
N MET A 277 1.83 -36.56 5.57
CA MET A 277 3.18 -37.04 5.25
C MET A 277 3.71 -38.00 6.32
N ILE A 278 3.40 -37.80 7.60
CA ILE A 278 3.71 -38.74 8.66
C ILE A 278 3.05 -40.11 8.37
N VAL A 279 1.75 -40.09 8.01
CA VAL A 279 1.00 -41.33 7.68
C VAL A 279 1.61 -42.02 6.46
N LEU A 280 1.93 -41.25 5.41
CA LEU A 280 2.52 -41.79 4.17
C LEU A 280 3.92 -42.38 4.40
N VAL A 281 4.79 -41.69 5.16
CA VAL A 281 6.14 -42.20 5.48
C VAL A 281 6.06 -43.49 6.30
N ARG A 282 5.17 -43.54 7.31
CA ARG A 282 4.96 -44.75 8.11
C ARG A 282 4.36 -45.90 7.29
N GLY A 283 3.39 -45.58 6.42
CA GLY A 283 2.81 -46.56 5.50
C GLY A 283 3.84 -47.13 4.51
N ALA A 284 4.63 -46.27 3.88
CA ALA A 284 5.71 -46.68 2.98
C ALA A 284 6.77 -47.51 3.70
N ALA A 285 7.18 -47.10 4.91
CA ALA A 285 8.12 -47.86 5.72
C ALA A 285 7.62 -49.28 6.04
N LYS A 286 6.32 -49.46 6.29
CA LYS A 286 5.70 -50.75 6.52
C LYS A 286 5.72 -51.63 5.25
N VAL A 287 5.34 -51.08 4.11
CA VAL A 287 5.28 -51.79 2.81
C VAL A 287 6.67 -52.16 2.33
N LEU A 288 7.66 -51.27 2.51
CA LEU A 288 9.05 -51.47 2.08
C LEU A 288 9.93 -52.26 3.11
N HIS A 289 9.33 -52.68 4.24
CA HIS A 289 10.04 -53.32 5.35
C HIS A 289 11.21 -52.50 5.93
N MET A 290 11.14 -51.16 5.83
CA MET A 290 12.15 -50.20 6.28
C MET A 290 11.81 -49.53 7.60
N GLN A 291 10.97 -50.14 8.45
CA GLN A 291 10.48 -49.53 9.70
C GLN A 291 11.60 -49.11 10.64
N LYS A 292 12.63 -49.97 10.77
CA LYS A 292 13.81 -49.72 11.61
C LYS A 292 14.54 -48.42 11.25
N TRP A 293 14.63 -48.10 9.97
CA TRP A 293 15.32 -46.92 9.48
C TRP A 293 14.42 -45.69 9.41
N LEU A 294 13.19 -45.81 8.83
CA LEU A 294 12.34 -44.68 8.51
C LEU A 294 11.38 -44.30 9.64
N VAL A 295 11.21 -45.12 10.69
CA VAL A 295 10.25 -44.85 11.77
C VAL A 295 10.91 -44.96 13.15
N GLU A 296 11.66 -46.00 13.45
CA GLU A 296 12.30 -46.20 14.75
C GLU A 296 13.46 -45.22 14.99
N ASN A 297 14.22 -44.87 13.93
CA ASN A 297 15.16 -43.75 14.01
C ASN A 297 14.40 -42.43 13.90
N SER A 298 14.19 -41.77 15.04
CA SER A 298 13.35 -40.56 15.15
C SER A 298 13.89 -39.41 14.34
N LEU A 299 15.20 -39.27 14.18
CA LEU A 299 15.82 -38.21 13.38
C LEU A 299 15.59 -38.42 11.88
N ILE A 300 15.80 -39.62 11.40
CA ILE A 300 15.55 -39.95 9.99
C ILE A 300 14.06 -39.82 9.69
N HIS A 301 13.19 -40.24 10.61
CA HIS A 301 11.74 -40.03 10.48
C HIS A 301 11.39 -38.54 10.31
N PHE A 302 11.91 -37.67 11.19
CA PHE A 302 11.73 -36.24 11.10
C PHE A 302 12.22 -35.64 9.78
N LEU A 303 13.41 -36.02 9.33
CA LEU A 303 13.99 -35.52 8.07
C LEU A 303 13.18 -35.98 6.86
N ALA A 304 12.77 -37.24 6.81
CA ALA A 304 11.94 -37.80 5.72
C ALA A 304 10.58 -37.10 5.64
N VAL A 305 9.88 -36.94 6.78
CA VAL A 305 8.59 -36.24 6.87
C VAL A 305 8.75 -34.76 6.47
N SER A 306 9.83 -34.10 6.94
CA SER A 306 10.08 -32.70 6.63
C SER A 306 10.36 -32.48 5.13
N ALA A 307 11.24 -33.29 4.55
CA ALA A 307 11.58 -33.25 3.12
C ALA A 307 10.34 -33.48 2.25
N LEU A 308 9.57 -34.55 2.55
CA LEU A 308 8.35 -34.86 1.81
C LEU A 308 7.28 -33.76 1.97
N SER A 309 7.11 -33.22 3.18
CA SER A 309 6.17 -32.13 3.45
C SER A 309 6.52 -30.87 2.66
N VAL A 310 7.81 -30.50 2.59
CA VAL A 310 8.29 -29.35 1.82
C VAL A 310 8.11 -29.60 0.32
N ALA A 311 8.50 -30.78 -0.19
CA ALA A 311 8.41 -31.12 -1.60
C ALA A 311 6.95 -31.09 -2.11
N VAL A 312 6.03 -31.76 -1.39
CA VAL A 312 4.60 -31.80 -1.74
C VAL A 312 3.98 -30.41 -1.64
N SER A 313 4.31 -29.65 -0.60
CA SER A 313 3.82 -28.27 -0.45
C SER A 313 4.34 -27.34 -1.53
N ALA A 314 5.59 -27.49 -1.96
CA ALA A 314 6.16 -26.71 -3.06
C ALA A 314 5.49 -27.05 -4.40
N ALA A 315 5.28 -28.34 -4.68
CA ALA A 315 4.55 -28.78 -5.87
C ALA A 315 3.10 -28.25 -5.87
N ALA A 316 2.39 -28.38 -4.75
CA ALA A 316 1.04 -27.84 -4.60
C ALA A 316 1.00 -26.32 -4.78
N ALA A 317 1.94 -25.58 -4.20
CA ALA A 317 2.04 -24.13 -4.36
C ALA A 317 2.34 -23.72 -5.81
N ALA A 318 3.12 -24.49 -6.55
CA ALA A 318 3.41 -24.24 -7.97
C ALA A 318 2.19 -24.48 -8.87
N VAL A 319 1.36 -25.48 -8.56
CA VAL A 319 0.17 -25.85 -9.35
C VAL A 319 -1.06 -24.99 -8.99
N MET A 320 -1.16 -24.48 -7.76
CA MET A 320 -2.34 -23.70 -7.32
C MET A 320 -2.65 -22.42 -8.12
N PRO A 321 -1.68 -21.60 -8.60
CA PRO A 321 -1.98 -20.44 -9.42
C PRO A 321 -2.70 -20.76 -10.74
N PRO A 322 -2.27 -21.73 -11.54
CA PRO A 322 -3.02 -22.13 -12.74
C PRO A 322 -4.39 -22.72 -12.41
N VAL A 323 -4.51 -23.57 -11.37
CA VAL A 323 -5.79 -24.15 -10.92
C VAL A 323 -6.76 -23.08 -10.46
N ARG A 324 -6.32 -22.06 -9.72
CA ARG A 324 -7.14 -20.90 -9.34
C ARG A 324 -7.63 -20.10 -10.55
N LYS A 325 -6.82 -20.00 -11.62
CA LYS A 325 -7.23 -19.39 -12.90
C LYS A 325 -8.28 -20.23 -13.62
N THR A 326 -8.14 -21.55 -13.57
CA THR A 326 -9.08 -22.50 -14.23
C THR A 326 -10.40 -22.60 -13.45
N LEU A 327 -10.37 -22.69 -12.12
CA LEU A 327 -11.57 -22.71 -11.27
C LEU A 327 -12.35 -21.39 -11.32
N ARG A 328 -11.69 -20.25 -11.56
CA ARG A 328 -12.37 -18.97 -11.84
C ARG A 328 -13.05 -18.93 -13.20
N ARG A 329 -12.72 -19.83 -14.13
CA ARG A 329 -13.36 -19.99 -15.45
C ARG A 329 -14.56 -20.96 -15.44
N TRP A 330 -14.76 -21.71 -14.33
CA TRP A 330 -15.95 -22.56 -14.21
C TRP A 330 -17.14 -21.69 -13.83
N PRO A 331 -18.26 -21.78 -14.56
CA PRO A 331 -19.48 -21.06 -14.20
C PRO A 331 -19.96 -21.59 -12.84
N HIS A 332 -20.13 -20.68 -11.88
CA HIS A 332 -20.71 -20.99 -10.60
C HIS A 332 -22.11 -21.55 -10.82
N GLY A 333 -22.30 -22.83 -10.55
CA GLY A 333 -23.59 -23.49 -10.52
C GLY A 333 -24.53 -22.74 -9.56
N LYS A 334 -25.74 -22.49 -10.02
CA LYS A 334 -26.85 -21.93 -9.24
C LYS A 334 -27.10 -22.78 -8.00
N PRO A 335 -27.47 -22.19 -6.84
CA PRO A 335 -27.93 -22.97 -5.69
C PRO A 335 -29.17 -23.77 -6.07
N LEU A 336 -29.16 -25.04 -5.71
CA LEU A 336 -30.34 -25.93 -5.72
C LEU A 336 -31.37 -25.38 -4.70
N GLY A 337 -32.52 -24.99 -5.20
CA GLY A 337 -33.68 -24.66 -4.39
C GLY A 337 -34.80 -24.05 -5.22
N GLU A 338 -35.67 -24.89 -5.69
CA GLU A 338 -37.08 -24.81 -5.98
C GLU A 338 -37.50 -25.29 -7.40
N ARG A 339 -37.80 -26.55 -7.42
CA ARG A 339 -38.67 -27.13 -8.48
C ARG A 339 -40.13 -26.81 -8.10
N ARG A 340 -40.84 -26.19 -9.06
CA ARG A 340 -42.27 -26.45 -9.40
C ARG A 340 -42.50 -25.80 -10.78
N GLY A 341 -42.72 -26.60 -11.84
CA GLY A 341 -43.99 -27.08 -12.28
C GLY A 341 -44.32 -26.49 -13.66
N ALA A 342 -44.41 -27.40 -14.65
CA ALA A 342 -45.26 -27.38 -15.83
C ALA A 342 -44.91 -26.37 -16.95
N SER A 343 -44.94 -26.64 -18.18
CA SER A 343 -45.32 -27.74 -19.06
C SER A 343 -44.91 -27.37 -20.49
N GLU A 344 -44.63 -28.39 -21.28
CA GLU A 344 -44.41 -28.39 -22.72
C GLU A 344 -45.41 -27.54 -23.51
N ILE A 345 -44.88 -26.84 -24.56
CA ILE A 345 -45.52 -26.97 -25.89
C ILE A 345 -44.43 -26.79 -26.95
N ALA A 346 -44.27 -27.82 -27.76
CA ALA A 346 -43.50 -27.83 -29.00
C ALA A 346 -44.30 -27.15 -30.11
N GLY A 347 -43.56 -26.49 -31.02
CA GLY A 347 -44.18 -26.00 -32.28
C GLY A 347 -43.11 -25.51 -33.25
N SER A 348 -42.81 -26.33 -34.20
CA SER A 348 -42.05 -26.16 -35.42
C SER A 348 -42.54 -24.98 -36.26
N ALA A 349 -41.65 -24.24 -36.96
CA ALA A 349 -41.66 -24.13 -38.43
C ALA A 349 -40.80 -22.96 -38.97
N SER A 350 -39.90 -23.33 -39.83
CA SER A 350 -39.54 -22.71 -41.15
C SER A 350 -39.26 -21.22 -41.25
N GLU A 351 -38.02 -20.94 -41.74
CA GLU A 351 -37.60 -19.71 -42.45
C GLU A 351 -38.56 -19.31 -43.59
N PRO A 352 -38.57 -18.02 -43.95
CA PRO A 352 -37.77 -17.64 -45.10
C PRO A 352 -37.01 -16.31 -44.98
N ALA A 353 -35.95 -16.25 -45.77
CA ALA A 353 -35.12 -15.11 -46.04
C ALA A 353 -35.86 -13.92 -46.60
N HIS A 354 -35.63 -12.70 -46.08
CA HIS A 354 -35.75 -11.47 -46.86
C HIS A 354 -34.81 -10.38 -46.32
N SER A 355 -34.00 -9.91 -47.26
CA SER A 355 -33.29 -8.62 -47.41
C SER A 355 -33.19 -7.67 -46.17
N ALA A 356 -31.97 -7.52 -45.64
CA ALA A 356 -31.58 -6.50 -44.69
C ALA A 356 -31.46 -5.13 -45.37
N PRO A 357 -31.98 -4.06 -44.79
CA PRO A 357 -31.74 -2.68 -45.23
C PRO A 357 -30.36 -2.17 -44.86
N GLU A 358 -29.88 -1.24 -45.63
CA GLU A 358 -28.58 -0.52 -45.63
C GLU A 358 -28.17 0.17 -44.31
N ALA A 359 -29.01 0.13 -43.29
CA ALA A 359 -28.69 0.71 -41.96
C ALA A 359 -27.68 -0.09 -41.12
N ALA A 360 -27.34 -1.32 -41.53
CA ALA A 360 -26.36 -2.15 -40.77
C ALA A 360 -24.90 -1.85 -41.14
N ARG A 361 -24.61 -1.03 -42.15
CA ARG A 361 -23.23 -0.65 -42.52
C ARG A 361 -22.68 0.55 -41.73
N SER A 362 -23.53 1.42 -41.15
CA SER A 362 -23.06 2.56 -40.33
C SER A 362 -22.73 2.20 -38.88
N ALA A 363 -23.29 1.08 -38.37
CA ALA A 363 -23.03 0.63 -37.00
C ALA A 363 -21.65 -0.03 -36.81
N SER A 364 -21.03 -0.54 -37.92
CA SER A 364 -19.69 -1.15 -37.83
C SER A 364 -18.54 -0.16 -37.96
N GLU A 365 -18.77 1.08 -38.38
CA GLU A 365 -17.75 2.13 -38.44
C GLU A 365 -17.66 2.97 -37.15
N ILE A 366 -18.72 3.02 -36.35
CA ILE A 366 -18.77 3.76 -35.08
C ILE A 366 -18.00 3.03 -33.98
N THR A 367 -17.78 1.71 -34.11
CA THR A 367 -17.02 0.90 -33.10
C THR A 367 -15.51 0.92 -33.25
N ARG A 368 -14.94 1.66 -34.20
CA ARG A 368 -13.50 1.68 -34.47
C ARG A 368 -12.68 2.70 -33.65
N SER A 369 -13.27 3.49 -32.79
CA SER A 369 -12.51 4.51 -32.02
C SER A 369 -12.17 4.16 -30.55
N ALA A 370 -12.64 3.06 -30.00
CA ALA A 370 -12.21 2.60 -28.67
C ALA A 370 -11.07 1.57 -28.83
N PRO A 371 -9.91 1.76 -28.19
CA PRO A 371 -8.85 0.75 -28.20
C PRO A 371 -9.40 -0.57 -27.68
N ALA A 372 -9.01 -1.69 -28.31
CA ALA A 372 -9.54 -3.02 -28.04
C ALA A 372 -9.65 -3.29 -26.53
N ALA A 373 -10.89 -3.29 -26.04
CA ALA A 373 -11.19 -3.54 -24.64
C ALA A 373 -10.66 -4.94 -24.26
N PRO A 374 -9.98 -5.10 -23.11
CA PRO A 374 -9.62 -6.44 -22.65
C PRO A 374 -10.91 -7.26 -22.52
N ALA A 375 -11.05 -8.33 -23.28
CA ALA A 375 -12.30 -9.07 -23.44
C ALA A 375 -12.96 -9.50 -22.10
N ALA A 376 -12.17 -9.64 -21.04
CA ALA A 376 -12.61 -10.06 -19.71
C ALA A 376 -12.60 -8.94 -18.63
N ALA A 377 -12.21 -7.71 -18.96
CA ALA A 377 -12.15 -6.63 -17.97
C ALA A 377 -13.53 -6.03 -17.72
N ARG A 378 -13.93 -5.89 -16.45
CA ARG A 378 -15.17 -5.22 -16.05
C ARG A 378 -15.05 -3.70 -16.12
N ALA A 379 -13.86 -3.18 -15.76
CA ALA A 379 -13.47 -1.77 -15.84
C ALA A 379 -11.96 -1.66 -16.11
N TRP A 380 -11.55 -0.70 -16.91
CA TRP A 380 -10.16 -0.47 -17.28
C TRP A 380 -9.89 1.00 -17.59
N ALA A 381 -8.64 1.41 -17.42
CA ALA A 381 -8.15 2.70 -17.86
C ALA A 381 -7.21 2.49 -19.05
N VAL A 382 -7.42 3.22 -20.13
CA VAL A 382 -6.49 3.30 -21.26
C VAL A 382 -5.57 4.48 -21.01
N VAL A 383 -4.27 4.24 -21.08
CA VAL A 383 -3.23 5.26 -20.90
C VAL A 383 -2.47 5.40 -22.20
N ASP A 384 -2.62 6.55 -22.84
CA ASP A 384 -1.93 6.92 -24.07
C ASP A 384 -0.55 7.47 -23.74
N LEU A 385 0.49 6.65 -23.98
CA LEU A 385 1.88 7.01 -23.72
C LEU A 385 2.41 8.01 -24.76
N ASP A 386 1.82 8.11 -25.94
CA ASP A 386 2.20 9.06 -26.96
C ASP A 386 1.61 10.44 -26.71
N ALA A 387 0.40 10.51 -26.13
CA ALA A 387 -0.13 11.74 -25.57
C ALA A 387 0.80 12.31 -24.47
N ILE A 388 1.28 11.45 -23.56
CA ILE A 388 2.28 11.88 -22.55
C ILE A 388 3.58 12.37 -23.19
N ALA A 389 4.06 11.67 -24.20
CA ALA A 389 5.25 12.07 -24.95
C ALA A 389 5.05 13.41 -25.69
N HIS A 390 3.88 13.61 -26.29
CA HIS A 390 3.47 14.87 -26.92
C HIS A 390 3.48 16.01 -25.88
N ASN A 391 2.81 15.82 -24.76
CA ASN A 391 2.72 16.81 -23.70
C ASN A 391 4.11 17.18 -23.13
N ALA A 392 4.98 16.18 -22.97
CA ALA A 392 6.33 16.43 -22.50
C ALA A 392 7.14 17.31 -23.49
N ARG A 393 7.01 17.08 -24.82
CA ARG A 393 7.65 17.95 -25.83
C ARG A 393 7.05 19.35 -25.83
N ALA A 394 5.73 19.44 -25.76
CA ALA A 394 5.01 20.70 -25.71
C ALA A 394 5.42 21.55 -24.50
N LEU A 395 5.47 20.95 -23.32
CA LEU A 395 5.93 21.63 -22.10
C LEU A 395 7.43 21.99 -22.14
N GLN A 396 8.27 21.14 -22.74
CA GLN A 396 9.68 21.48 -22.95
C GLN A 396 9.83 22.67 -23.89
N GLY A 397 8.96 22.80 -24.90
CA GLY A 397 8.91 23.95 -25.81
C GLY A 397 8.57 25.28 -25.14
N CYS A 398 7.87 25.27 -24.01
CA CYS A 398 7.57 26.46 -23.21
C CYS A 398 8.77 26.94 -22.38
N LEU A 399 9.86 26.20 -22.32
CA LEU A 399 11.01 26.48 -21.46
C LEU A 399 12.18 27.08 -22.27
N PRO A 400 12.99 27.99 -21.70
CA PRO A 400 14.12 28.56 -22.36
C PRO A 400 15.20 27.49 -22.65
N ARG A 401 16.06 27.78 -23.61
CA ARG A 401 17.22 26.91 -23.92
C ARG A 401 18.03 26.64 -22.66
N GLY A 402 18.37 25.37 -22.40
CA GLY A 402 19.12 24.95 -21.22
C GLY A 402 18.26 24.56 -20.01
N CYS A 403 16.99 24.95 -19.93
CA CYS A 403 16.07 24.47 -18.91
C CYS A 403 15.54 23.08 -19.28
N ARG A 404 15.66 22.11 -18.36
CA ARG A 404 15.29 20.71 -18.60
C ARG A 404 14.01 20.36 -17.87
N LEU A 405 13.18 19.54 -18.51
CA LEU A 405 11.97 19.01 -17.89
C LEU A 405 12.35 17.97 -16.81
N MET A 406 11.79 18.12 -15.61
CA MET A 406 11.77 17.13 -14.56
C MET A 406 10.34 16.57 -14.47
N ALA A 407 10.17 15.31 -14.89
CA ALA A 407 8.86 14.67 -14.92
C ALA A 407 8.42 14.25 -13.51
N VAL A 408 7.28 14.77 -13.04
CA VAL A 408 6.71 14.42 -11.75
C VAL A 408 5.79 13.20 -11.91
N VAL A 409 6.26 12.05 -11.42
CA VAL A 409 5.58 10.74 -11.58
C VAL A 409 5.16 10.12 -10.22
N LYS A 410 4.94 10.97 -9.21
CA LYS A 410 4.41 10.56 -7.89
C LYS A 410 2.98 10.03 -7.99
N ALA A 411 2.52 9.33 -6.96
CA ALA A 411 1.19 8.72 -6.87
C ALA A 411 0.88 7.83 -8.09
N ASP A 412 1.82 6.94 -8.42
CA ASP A 412 1.76 6.05 -9.59
C ASP A 412 1.56 6.83 -10.90
N ALA A 413 2.35 7.92 -11.08
CA ALA A 413 2.22 8.86 -12.20
C ALA A 413 0.80 9.44 -12.30
N TYR A 414 0.27 9.96 -11.20
CA TYR A 414 -1.12 10.45 -11.10
C TYR A 414 -2.13 9.40 -11.56
N GLY A 415 -1.93 8.15 -11.19
CA GLY A 415 -2.80 7.04 -11.56
C GLY A 415 -2.56 6.44 -12.95
N HIS A 416 -1.60 6.94 -13.73
CA HIS A 416 -1.32 6.47 -15.10
C HIS A 416 -0.38 5.26 -15.16
N GLY A 417 0.26 4.87 -14.04
CA GLY A 417 1.25 3.78 -14.00
C GLY A 417 2.68 4.27 -14.17
N ALA A 418 3.34 4.60 -13.05
CA ALA A 418 4.67 5.21 -13.03
C ALA A 418 5.75 4.45 -13.82
N PRO A 419 5.83 3.11 -13.81
CA PRO A 419 6.80 2.36 -14.59
C PRO A 419 6.69 2.57 -16.10
N ALA A 420 5.47 2.53 -16.65
CA ALA A 420 5.23 2.68 -18.08
C ALA A 420 5.49 4.11 -18.54
N VAL A 421 4.96 5.10 -17.78
CA VAL A 421 5.15 6.54 -18.05
C VAL A 421 6.62 6.92 -17.99
N ALA A 422 7.31 6.57 -16.90
CA ALA A 422 8.73 6.90 -16.75
C ALA A 422 9.58 6.20 -17.82
N GLY A 423 9.28 4.97 -18.18
CA GLY A 423 9.94 4.24 -19.25
C GLY A 423 9.77 4.90 -20.62
N ARG A 424 8.58 5.42 -20.95
CA ARG A 424 8.31 6.17 -22.19
C ARG A 424 9.10 7.48 -22.22
N LEU A 425 9.03 8.26 -21.14
CA LEU A 425 9.74 9.53 -21.00
C LEU A 425 11.26 9.35 -21.02
N TRP A 426 11.77 8.30 -20.40
CA TRP A 426 13.20 7.97 -20.42
C TRP A 426 13.71 7.69 -21.83
N ARG A 427 12.96 6.90 -22.61
CA ARG A 427 13.30 6.61 -24.01
C ARG A 427 13.33 7.85 -24.90
N MET A 428 12.50 8.86 -24.63
CA MET A 428 12.50 10.12 -25.37
C MET A 428 13.51 11.16 -24.86
N GLY A 429 14.35 10.83 -23.87
CA GLY A 429 15.44 11.68 -23.42
C GLY A 429 15.20 12.46 -22.14
N VAL A 430 14.08 12.30 -21.44
CA VAL A 430 13.89 12.88 -20.11
C VAL A 430 14.83 12.18 -19.11
N ARG A 431 15.64 12.97 -18.41
CA ARG A 431 16.68 12.46 -17.50
C ARG A 431 16.48 12.85 -16.04
N ALA A 432 15.46 13.64 -15.74
CA ALA A 432 15.11 14.05 -14.38
C ALA A 432 13.66 13.68 -14.06
N PHE A 433 13.44 13.06 -12.91
CA PHE A 433 12.14 12.62 -12.41
C PHE A 433 11.94 13.10 -10.97
N ALA A 434 10.69 13.27 -10.56
CA ALA A 434 10.37 13.60 -9.19
C ALA A 434 9.21 12.71 -8.68
N VAL A 435 9.37 12.24 -7.46
CA VAL A 435 8.44 11.34 -6.76
C VAL A 435 8.11 11.89 -5.38
N ALA A 436 7.12 11.34 -4.68
CA ALA A 436 6.78 11.77 -3.33
C ALA A 436 7.53 10.99 -2.25
N THR A 437 7.82 9.70 -2.47
CA THR A 437 8.37 8.81 -1.45
C THR A 437 9.59 8.03 -1.95
N LEU A 438 10.32 7.46 -1.00
CA LEU A 438 11.45 6.59 -1.28
C LEU A 438 11.01 5.32 -2.05
N GLU A 439 9.85 4.77 -1.71
CA GLU A 439 9.29 3.57 -2.33
C GLU A 439 9.04 3.78 -3.83
N GLU A 440 8.43 4.91 -4.19
CA GLU A 440 8.21 5.30 -5.59
C GLU A 440 9.54 5.48 -6.34
N GLY A 441 10.52 6.14 -5.73
CA GLY A 441 11.85 6.30 -6.32
C GLY A 441 12.57 4.96 -6.50
N ALA A 442 12.46 4.05 -5.54
CA ALA A 442 13.02 2.71 -5.63
C ALA A 442 12.34 1.86 -6.71
N GLU A 443 11.04 2.06 -6.95
CA GLU A 443 10.30 1.41 -8.03
C GLU A 443 10.83 1.86 -9.40
N LEU A 444 11.01 3.16 -9.61
CA LEU A 444 11.59 3.68 -10.85
C LEU A 444 13.01 3.15 -11.09
N ARG A 445 13.84 3.03 -10.05
CA ARG A 445 15.18 2.43 -10.15
C ARG A 445 15.14 0.96 -10.58
N ARG A 446 14.16 0.16 -10.05
CA ARG A 446 13.96 -1.23 -10.47
C ARG A 446 13.53 -1.32 -11.94
N CYS A 447 12.85 -0.31 -12.45
CA CYS A 447 12.45 -0.20 -13.86
C CYS A 447 13.57 0.34 -14.77
N GLY A 448 14.81 0.51 -14.28
CA GLY A 448 15.96 0.90 -15.09
C GLY A 448 16.15 2.40 -15.28
N ILE A 449 15.41 3.26 -14.59
CA ILE A 449 15.61 4.71 -14.63
C ILE A 449 16.90 5.06 -13.86
N THR A 450 17.95 5.50 -14.56
CA THR A 450 19.25 5.82 -13.95
C THR A 450 19.52 7.32 -13.77
N GLY A 451 18.68 8.20 -14.33
CA GLY A 451 18.78 9.66 -14.23
C GLY A 451 18.51 10.20 -12.82
N GLU A 452 18.40 11.51 -12.70
CA GLU A 452 18.04 12.18 -11.45
C GLU A 452 16.65 11.73 -11.00
N ILE A 453 16.49 11.33 -9.73
CA ILE A 453 15.19 11.06 -9.11
C ILE A 453 15.13 11.80 -7.78
N LEU A 454 14.34 12.87 -7.74
CA LEU A 454 14.14 13.72 -6.57
C LEU A 454 12.90 13.26 -5.77
N ILE A 455 13.09 13.02 -4.48
CA ILE A 455 11.98 12.83 -3.55
C ILE A 455 11.52 14.20 -3.06
N LEU A 456 10.31 14.61 -3.44
CA LEU A 456 9.71 15.90 -3.06
C LEU A 456 9.21 15.93 -1.62
N GLY A 457 8.92 14.77 -1.03
CA GLY A 457 8.43 14.62 0.32
C GLY A 457 9.54 14.50 1.36
N TYR A 458 9.17 14.48 2.63
CA TYR A 458 10.06 14.21 3.75
C TYR A 458 10.40 12.71 3.83
N THR A 459 11.68 12.41 4.03
CA THR A 459 12.14 11.05 4.36
C THR A 459 12.83 11.06 5.71
N ASN A 460 12.42 10.17 6.61
CA ASN A 460 13.05 10.04 7.93
C ASN A 460 14.57 9.80 7.77
N PRO A 461 15.46 10.57 8.42
CA PRO A 461 16.91 10.44 8.31
C PRO A 461 17.45 9.03 8.59
N ALA A 462 16.77 8.22 9.39
CA ALA A 462 17.14 6.82 9.60
C ALA A 462 17.18 6.00 8.28
N ARG A 463 16.51 6.46 7.22
CA ARG A 463 16.44 5.82 5.91
C ARG A 463 17.52 6.29 4.92
N VAL A 464 18.46 7.11 5.34
CA VAL A 464 19.62 7.52 4.51
C VAL A 464 20.34 6.34 3.85
N PRO A 465 20.55 5.18 4.52
CA PRO A 465 21.15 4.03 3.85
C PRO A 465 20.37 3.53 2.62
N GLU A 466 19.04 3.64 2.65
CA GLU A 466 18.19 3.27 1.52
C GLU A 466 18.25 4.31 0.40
N LEU A 467 18.25 5.61 0.74
CA LEU A 467 18.45 6.70 -0.22
C LEU A 467 19.76 6.52 -0.99
N LEU A 468 20.86 6.24 -0.28
CA LEU A 468 22.18 5.99 -0.89
C LEU A 468 22.21 4.71 -1.74
N ARG A 469 21.54 3.64 -1.27
CA ARG A 469 21.41 2.37 -2.02
C ARG A 469 20.73 2.58 -3.37
N TRP A 470 19.61 3.32 -3.36
CA TRP A 470 18.83 3.58 -4.56
C TRP A 470 19.29 4.80 -5.34
N ARG A 471 20.33 5.51 -4.89
CA ARG A 471 20.85 6.74 -5.54
C ARG A 471 19.73 7.77 -5.76
N LEU A 472 18.94 8.03 -4.73
CA LEU A 472 17.84 9.00 -4.77
C LEU A 472 18.27 10.31 -4.14
N SER A 473 17.85 11.42 -4.75
CA SER A 473 18.03 12.75 -4.18
C SER A 473 16.89 13.07 -3.23
N GLN A 474 17.23 13.63 -2.07
CA GLN A 474 16.26 13.96 -1.01
C GLN A 474 16.02 15.46 -0.93
N THR A 475 14.77 15.90 -0.87
CA THR A 475 14.44 17.27 -0.49
C THR A 475 14.79 17.53 0.97
N VAL A 476 15.57 18.58 1.20
CA VAL A 476 15.79 19.14 2.54
C VAL A 476 14.57 19.96 2.92
N ALA A 477 13.83 19.51 3.93
CA ALA A 477 12.58 20.14 4.36
C ALA A 477 12.80 21.38 5.24
N ASP A 478 13.85 21.37 6.04
CA ASP A 478 14.30 22.45 6.93
C ASP A 478 15.77 22.22 7.35
N ALA A 479 16.33 23.14 8.10
CA ALA A 479 17.74 23.06 8.57
C ALA A 479 17.96 21.89 9.56
N ALA A 480 16.99 21.55 10.39
CA ALA A 480 17.08 20.43 11.32
C ALA A 480 17.11 19.09 10.56
N HIS A 481 16.28 18.97 9.52
CA HIS A 481 16.28 17.81 8.62
C HIS A 481 17.62 17.66 7.89
N ALA A 482 18.18 18.77 7.37
CA ALA A 482 19.51 18.76 6.74
C ALA A 482 20.59 18.23 7.69
N LYS A 483 20.63 18.74 8.91
CA LYS A 483 21.58 18.32 9.95
C LYS A 483 21.43 16.83 10.27
N ALA A 484 20.20 16.35 10.48
CA ALA A 484 19.94 14.95 10.77
C ALA A 484 20.31 14.01 9.61
N LEU A 485 20.04 14.40 8.35
CA LEU A 485 20.48 13.67 7.16
C LEU A 485 22.02 13.59 7.09
N SER A 486 22.72 14.72 7.33
CA SER A 486 24.16 14.81 7.35
C SER A 486 24.79 13.89 8.38
N GLU A 487 24.29 13.91 9.63
CA GLU A 487 24.79 13.07 10.72
C GLU A 487 24.72 11.58 10.38
N VAL A 488 23.60 11.13 9.82
CA VAL A 488 23.44 9.71 9.43
C VAL A 488 24.28 9.37 8.19
N ALA A 489 24.37 10.28 7.21
CA ALA A 489 25.19 10.09 6.02
C ALA A 489 26.68 9.97 6.39
N CYS A 490 27.19 10.84 7.27
CA CYS A 490 28.56 10.79 7.77
C CYS A 490 28.87 9.50 8.54
N LYS A 491 27.98 9.06 9.44
CA LYS A 491 28.16 7.80 10.18
C LYS A 491 28.29 6.61 9.24
N LYS A 492 27.58 6.63 8.10
CA LYS A 492 27.62 5.56 7.08
C LYS A 492 28.81 5.65 6.15
N ALA A 493 29.24 6.86 5.81
CA ALA A 493 30.38 7.08 4.92
C ALA A 493 31.76 6.82 5.60
N GLY A 494 31.76 6.48 6.90
CA GLY A 494 33.02 6.25 7.63
C GLY A 494 33.87 7.51 7.74
N CYS A 495 33.25 8.69 7.89
CA CYS A 495 33.92 9.97 8.08
C CYS A 495 34.66 10.03 9.43
N LYS A 496 35.44 9.00 9.78
CA LYS A 496 36.56 9.17 10.69
C LYS A 496 37.70 9.79 9.90
N ARG A 497 38.19 10.94 10.33
CA ARG A 497 39.49 11.49 9.93
C ARG A 497 40.58 10.44 10.19
N ALA A 498 40.68 9.44 9.33
CA ALA A 498 41.81 8.53 9.29
C ALA A 498 42.66 8.94 8.08
N ALA A 499 43.79 9.51 8.36
CA ALA A 499 44.83 9.80 7.41
C ALA A 499 45.04 8.61 6.44
N GLY A 500 45.02 8.86 5.15
CA GLY A 500 45.83 8.11 4.22
C GLY A 500 45.15 7.16 3.24
N ARG A 501 43.82 6.95 3.17
CA ARG A 501 43.20 6.17 2.08
C ARG A 501 42.02 6.89 1.46
N LYS A 502 42.13 7.26 0.18
CA LYS A 502 41.08 7.85 -0.67
C LYS A 502 39.97 6.85 -1.02
N ALA A 503 39.19 6.44 -0.05
CA ALA A 503 37.89 5.84 -0.35
C ALA A 503 36.90 6.99 -0.63
N ARG A 504 36.44 7.14 -1.86
CA ARG A 504 35.45 8.14 -2.29
C ARG A 504 34.12 7.85 -1.60
N ALA A 505 33.89 8.47 -0.42
CA ALA A 505 32.66 8.31 0.35
C ALA A 505 31.46 8.73 -0.51
N LYS A 506 30.43 7.88 -0.59
CA LYS A 506 29.19 8.21 -1.31
C LYS A 506 28.43 9.28 -0.52
N LEU A 507 28.40 10.50 -1.05
CA LEU A 507 27.61 11.60 -0.50
C LEU A 507 26.13 11.38 -0.81
N LEU A 508 25.25 11.82 0.10
CA LEU A 508 23.79 11.81 -0.13
C LEU A 508 23.41 13.01 -1.00
N PRO A 509 22.87 12.80 -2.21
CA PRO A 509 22.42 13.91 -3.03
C PRO A 509 21.16 14.53 -2.43
N VAL A 510 21.12 15.87 -2.36
CA VAL A 510 19.99 16.61 -1.80
C VAL A 510 19.63 17.82 -2.64
N HIS A 511 18.34 18.20 -2.63
CA HIS A 511 17.86 19.49 -3.11
C HIS A 511 17.34 20.30 -1.93
N ILE A 512 17.79 21.54 -1.79
CA ILE A 512 17.34 22.45 -0.72
C ILE A 512 16.02 23.09 -1.14
N ALA A 513 14.97 22.88 -0.35
CA ALA A 513 13.72 23.62 -0.52
C ALA A 513 13.84 24.96 0.20
N VAL A 514 13.36 26.03 -0.48
CA VAL A 514 13.25 27.38 0.07
C VAL A 514 11.77 27.74 0.14
N ASP A 515 11.33 28.16 1.31
CA ASP A 515 9.98 28.67 1.48
C ASP A 515 9.94 30.17 1.15
N THR A 516 9.19 30.49 0.10
CA THR A 516 8.97 31.86 -0.37
C THR A 516 7.53 32.33 -0.14
N GLY A 517 6.74 31.57 0.65
CA GLY A 517 5.36 31.95 0.98
C GLY A 517 4.33 30.81 0.86
N MET A 518 4.74 29.57 0.53
CA MET A 518 3.83 28.43 0.54
C MET A 518 3.66 27.82 1.93
N HIS A 519 4.62 28.01 2.84
CA HIS A 519 4.62 27.57 4.24
C HIS A 519 4.35 26.07 4.46
N ARG A 520 4.82 25.21 3.53
CA ARG A 520 4.65 23.76 3.59
C ARG A 520 5.96 23.03 3.94
N LEU A 521 7.00 23.29 3.21
CA LEU A 521 8.36 22.75 3.39
C LEU A 521 9.35 23.79 2.90
N GLY A 522 10.52 23.82 3.46
CA GLY A 522 11.62 24.67 3.01
C GLY A 522 12.17 25.56 4.13
N ILE A 523 13.41 25.99 3.96
CA ILE A 523 14.03 27.00 4.80
C ILE A 523 13.45 28.36 4.39
N PRO A 524 12.93 29.18 5.30
CA PRO A 524 12.40 30.50 4.94
C PRO A 524 13.43 31.33 4.17
N ALA A 525 12.99 32.02 3.12
CA ALA A 525 13.89 32.81 2.28
C ALA A 525 14.64 33.92 3.05
N ARG A 526 14.08 34.38 4.18
CA ARG A 526 14.72 35.33 5.11
C ARG A 526 15.93 34.72 5.85
N ASP A 527 15.97 33.40 6.02
CA ASP A 527 17.01 32.69 6.77
C ASP A 527 18.18 32.31 5.85
N ILE A 528 18.66 33.26 5.05
CA ILE A 528 19.70 33.09 4.02
C ILE A 528 20.99 32.46 4.57
N GLN A 529 21.33 32.74 5.84
CA GLN A 529 22.53 32.19 6.48
C GLN A 529 22.45 30.67 6.62
N GLN A 530 21.26 30.10 6.89
CA GLN A 530 21.07 28.66 6.94
C GLN A 530 21.26 28.02 5.57
N VAL A 531 20.74 28.66 4.51
CA VAL A 531 20.92 28.18 3.14
C VAL A 531 22.40 28.28 2.72
N ALA A 532 23.09 29.37 3.05
CA ALA A 532 24.51 29.57 2.76
C ALA A 532 25.40 28.51 3.45
N GLN A 533 25.11 28.17 4.70
CA GLN A 533 25.80 27.10 5.43
C GLN A 533 25.65 25.74 4.75
N LEU A 534 24.46 25.42 4.24
CA LEU A 534 24.23 24.20 3.48
C LEU A 534 25.01 24.17 2.16
N LEU A 535 25.20 25.32 1.55
CA LEU A 535 25.98 25.49 0.32
C LEU A 535 27.52 25.55 0.57
N GLY A 536 27.95 25.63 1.82
CA GLY A 536 29.35 25.51 2.19
C GLY A 536 30.12 26.81 2.45
N VAL A 537 29.41 27.92 2.66
CA VAL A 537 30.08 29.18 3.04
C VAL A 537 30.32 29.17 4.56
N PRO A 538 31.55 29.48 5.03
CA PRO A 538 31.86 29.60 6.44
C PRO A 538 31.03 30.71 7.12
N LYS A 539 30.68 30.55 8.39
CA LYS A 539 30.15 31.66 9.19
C LYS A 539 31.18 32.75 9.24
N THR A 540 30.84 33.94 8.77
CA THR A 540 31.68 35.11 9.01
C THR A 540 31.74 35.35 10.53
N PRO A 541 32.96 35.43 11.15
CA PRO A 541 33.06 35.76 12.55
C PRO A 541 32.68 37.24 12.71
N GLY A 542 31.68 37.52 13.51
CA GLY A 542 31.35 38.85 13.99
C GLY A 542 30.06 39.48 13.43
N GLN A 543 28.93 38.97 13.85
CA GLN A 543 27.73 39.80 14.03
C GLN A 543 27.16 39.52 15.42
N PRO A 544 26.83 40.56 16.23
CA PRO A 544 26.28 40.37 17.57
C PRO A 544 24.88 39.78 17.52
N LYS A 545 24.57 38.95 18.50
CA LYS A 545 23.24 38.43 18.73
C LYS A 545 22.27 39.58 19.01
N THR A 546 21.52 40.02 18.03
CA THR A 546 20.37 40.90 18.27
C THR A 546 19.23 40.07 18.82
N SER A 547 19.10 40.13 20.15
CA SER A 547 17.88 39.82 20.86
C SER A 547 16.85 40.90 20.61
N LYS A 548 15.61 40.48 20.43
CA LYS A 548 14.29 41.12 20.41
C LYS A 548 13.63 41.13 19.04
N GLN A 549 12.54 40.41 19.02
CA GLN A 549 11.52 40.46 17.96
C GLN A 549 10.93 41.89 17.89
N PRO A 550 10.76 42.46 16.71
CA PRO A 550 9.81 43.51 16.52
C PRO A 550 8.42 42.91 16.24
N GLU A 551 7.44 43.46 16.93
CA GLU A 551 6.02 43.19 16.79
C GLU A 551 5.54 43.41 15.35
N THR A 552 4.60 42.57 14.93
CA THR A 552 3.90 42.65 13.64
C THR A 552 3.18 44.02 13.51
N PRO A 553 3.37 44.76 12.41
CA PRO A 553 2.51 45.92 12.13
C PRO A 553 1.13 45.44 11.71
N LYS A 554 0.11 45.94 12.40
CA LYS A 554 -1.30 45.83 12.02
C LYS A 554 -1.52 46.53 10.67
N LEU A 555 -2.30 45.90 9.77
CA LEU A 555 -2.80 46.53 8.56
C LEU A 555 -3.65 47.78 8.91
N PRO A 556 -3.48 48.90 8.23
CA PRO A 556 -4.45 49.99 8.29
C PRO A 556 -5.60 49.74 7.32
N GLU A 557 -6.80 50.04 7.79
CA GLU A 557 -8.03 50.09 7.01
C GLU A 557 -8.01 51.26 5.98
N THR A 558 -8.57 50.93 4.86
CA THR A 558 -9.12 51.77 3.76
C THR A 558 -9.11 53.30 3.87
N SER A 559 -8.54 53.98 2.91
CA SER A 559 -9.27 54.91 2.05
C SER A 559 -8.38 55.64 1.01
N LYS A 560 -8.97 55.82 -0.20
CA LYS A 560 -8.72 56.83 -1.24
C LYS A 560 -7.50 56.70 -2.15
N GLN A 561 -7.83 56.41 -3.41
CA GLN A 561 -6.96 56.60 -4.57
C GLN A 561 -6.41 58.04 -4.69
N PRO A 562 -5.23 58.20 -5.25
CA PRO A 562 -4.96 59.24 -6.17
C PRO A 562 -4.35 58.79 -7.50
N LYS A 563 -4.53 59.66 -8.48
CA LYS A 563 -4.35 59.58 -9.93
C LYS A 563 -2.87 59.33 -10.37
N THR A 564 -2.76 58.55 -11.44
CA THR A 564 -1.72 58.50 -12.51
C THR A 564 -0.50 59.43 -12.41
N SER A 565 0.66 58.83 -12.40
CA SER A 565 1.88 59.43 -12.97
C SER A 565 2.78 58.39 -13.63
N LYS A 566 3.45 58.85 -14.72
CA LYS A 566 4.17 58.14 -15.77
C LYS A 566 5.25 57.16 -15.26
N LEU A 567 5.37 55.99 -15.94
CA LEU A 567 6.51 55.05 -15.86
C LEU A 567 7.78 55.68 -16.43
N PRO A 568 8.94 55.42 -15.83
CA PRO A 568 10.21 55.66 -16.48
C PRO A 568 10.67 54.47 -17.34
N GLU A 569 11.35 54.80 -18.41
CA GLU A 569 11.87 53.86 -19.43
C GLU A 569 12.86 52.86 -18.87
N THR A 570 12.85 51.68 -19.46
CA THR A 570 13.74 50.57 -19.15
C THR A 570 15.17 50.81 -19.63
N PRO A 571 16.23 50.50 -18.81
CA PRO A 571 17.60 50.45 -19.31
C PRO A 571 17.88 49.08 -20.01
N ASP A 572 18.73 49.18 -21.04
CA ASP A 572 19.21 48.13 -21.92
C ASP A 572 19.67 46.84 -21.22
N GLN A 573 19.29 45.71 -21.80
CA GLN A 573 19.73 44.38 -21.38
C GLN A 573 21.20 44.12 -21.79
N PRO A 574 22.06 43.66 -20.87
CA PRO A 574 23.36 43.16 -21.26
C PRO A 574 23.28 41.77 -21.88
N LYS A 575 23.90 41.59 -23.03
CA LYS A 575 24.10 40.30 -23.73
C LYS A 575 24.88 39.34 -22.86
N LEU A 576 24.32 38.12 -22.62
CA LEU A 576 24.99 37.03 -21.91
C LEU A 576 25.96 36.29 -22.87
N PRO A 577 27.16 35.97 -22.40
CA PRO A 577 28.12 35.17 -23.19
C PRO A 577 27.70 33.67 -23.15
N GLY A 578 28.10 32.97 -24.24
CA GLY A 578 27.77 31.56 -24.45
C GLY A 578 28.24 30.64 -23.32
N SER A 579 27.45 29.59 -23.09
CA SER A 579 27.67 28.58 -22.05
C SER A 579 28.99 27.84 -22.24
N PRO A 580 29.93 27.89 -21.27
CA PRO A 580 31.07 26.99 -21.26
C PRO A 580 30.67 25.67 -20.61
N ALA A 581 31.29 24.56 -21.05
CA ALA A 581 31.26 23.26 -20.41
C ALA A 581 31.66 23.38 -18.94
N LEU A 582 30.94 22.68 -18.07
CA LEU A 582 31.17 22.68 -16.63
C LEU A 582 32.56 22.12 -16.29
N PRO A 583 33.49 22.95 -15.75
CA PRO A 583 34.78 22.45 -15.27
C PRO A 583 34.60 21.70 -13.95
N ASP A 584 35.46 20.70 -13.70
CA ASP A 584 35.60 20.01 -12.40
C ASP A 584 35.89 21.05 -11.30
N GLN A 585 34.88 21.32 -10.45
CA GLN A 585 34.98 22.33 -9.42
C GLN A 585 35.46 21.76 -8.06
N PRO A 586 36.30 22.50 -7.33
CA PRO A 586 36.71 22.09 -5.98
C PRO A 586 35.55 22.09 -5.03
N LYS A 587 35.41 20.99 -4.29
CA LYS A 587 34.36 20.78 -3.31
C LYS A 587 34.55 21.66 -2.07
N LEU A 588 33.74 22.69 -1.94
CA LEU A 588 33.68 23.52 -0.72
C LEU A 588 32.97 22.76 0.43
N PRO A 589 33.33 23.03 1.72
CA PRO A 589 32.82 22.27 2.86
C PRO A 589 31.41 22.71 3.26
N GLY A 590 30.41 22.13 2.60
CA GLY A 590 29.01 22.10 3.10
C GLY A 590 28.84 21.14 4.28
N LEU A 591 27.59 20.85 4.69
CA LEU A 591 27.33 19.82 5.68
C LEU A 591 27.97 18.49 5.24
N PRO A 592 28.86 17.92 6.06
CA PRO A 592 29.60 16.74 5.64
C PRO A 592 28.65 15.57 5.37
N GLY A 593 28.90 14.80 4.32
CA GLY A 593 28.06 13.67 3.90
C GLY A 593 26.91 14.02 2.95
N LEU A 594 26.64 15.30 2.68
CA LEU A 594 25.64 15.76 1.69
C LEU A 594 26.30 16.31 0.43
N GLU A 595 25.62 16.12 -0.69
CA GLU A 595 25.94 16.72 -2.01
C GLU A 595 24.73 17.53 -2.47
N VAL A 596 24.82 18.86 -2.45
CA VAL A 596 23.71 19.73 -2.86
C VAL A 596 23.65 19.75 -4.40
N ARG A 597 22.58 19.19 -4.97
CA ARG A 597 22.32 19.08 -6.41
C ARG A 597 21.25 20.01 -6.92
N GLY A 598 20.55 20.71 -6.04
CA GLY A 598 19.53 21.67 -6.44
C GLY A 598 19.10 22.60 -5.33
N LEU A 599 18.59 23.76 -5.72
CA LEU A 599 17.94 24.73 -4.84
C LEU A 599 16.62 25.11 -5.49
N PHE A 600 15.52 25.04 -4.73
CA PHE A 600 14.20 25.26 -5.32
C PHE A 600 13.20 25.90 -4.38
N THR A 601 12.20 26.54 -4.99
CA THR A 601 10.97 26.92 -4.29
C THR A 601 9.74 26.27 -4.95
N HIS A 602 8.57 26.45 -4.35
CA HIS A 602 7.29 26.01 -4.91
C HIS A 602 6.27 27.12 -4.81
N LEU A 603 5.64 27.42 -5.95
CA LEU A 603 4.66 28.49 -6.08
C LEU A 603 3.29 27.98 -5.59
N ALA A 604 2.57 28.83 -4.87
CA ALA A 604 1.31 28.45 -4.26
C ALA A 604 0.11 28.52 -5.23
N VAL A 605 0.07 29.55 -6.07
CA VAL A 605 -1.10 29.92 -6.90
C VAL A 605 -0.70 30.23 -8.35
N ALA A 606 0.38 29.62 -8.86
CA ALA A 606 0.88 29.86 -10.22
C ALA A 606 -0.04 29.38 -11.35
N ASP A 607 -1.11 28.67 -11.03
CA ASP A 607 -2.19 28.17 -11.90
C ASP A 607 -3.45 29.06 -11.87
N SER A 608 -3.44 30.15 -11.10
CA SER A 608 -4.47 31.17 -11.08
C SER A 608 -4.03 32.41 -11.88
N LEU A 609 -4.98 33.07 -12.50
CA LEU A 609 -4.80 34.30 -13.25
C LEU A 609 -5.51 35.51 -12.57
N ALA A 610 -6.01 35.31 -11.36
CA ALA A 610 -6.53 36.43 -10.56
C ALA A 610 -5.38 37.44 -10.29
N PRO A 611 -5.60 38.74 -10.39
CA PRO A 611 -4.53 39.75 -10.21
C PRO A 611 -3.79 39.61 -8.87
N GLU A 612 -4.51 39.23 -7.81
CA GLU A 612 -3.97 39.01 -6.47
C GLU A 612 -3.00 37.79 -6.44
N ASP A 613 -3.39 36.68 -7.08
CA ASP A 613 -2.62 35.47 -7.16
C ASP A 613 -1.37 35.66 -8.07
N GLU A 614 -1.52 36.43 -9.14
CA GLU A 614 -0.40 36.84 -9.98
C GLU A 614 0.61 37.68 -9.19
N ALA A 615 0.14 38.67 -8.44
CA ALA A 615 0.98 39.52 -7.59
C ALA A 615 1.70 38.67 -6.53
N PHE A 616 1.00 37.72 -5.89
CA PHE A 616 1.58 36.79 -4.92
C PHE A 616 2.65 35.90 -5.57
N THR A 617 2.38 35.33 -6.74
CA THR A 617 3.34 34.49 -7.47
C THR A 617 4.58 35.29 -7.86
N ARG A 618 4.44 36.53 -8.33
CA ARG A 618 5.56 37.42 -8.64
C ARG A 618 6.38 37.75 -7.39
N ALA A 619 5.74 37.98 -6.24
CA ALA A 619 6.42 38.18 -4.97
C ALA A 619 7.22 36.96 -4.54
N GLN A 620 6.69 35.74 -4.66
CA GLN A 620 7.42 34.51 -4.40
C GLN A 620 8.66 34.36 -5.31
N LEU A 621 8.52 34.63 -6.61
CA LEU A 621 9.62 34.57 -7.57
C LEU A 621 10.68 35.65 -7.27
N ALA A 622 10.28 36.87 -6.93
CA ALA A 622 11.17 37.96 -6.53
C ALA A 622 11.96 37.62 -5.27
N ALA A 623 11.30 37.03 -4.26
CA ALA A 623 11.97 36.56 -3.04
C ALA A 623 13.01 35.47 -3.33
N PHE A 624 12.71 34.50 -4.21
CA PHE A 624 13.64 33.47 -4.62
C PHE A 624 14.82 34.05 -5.41
N ALA A 625 14.57 35.02 -6.33
CA ALA A 625 15.60 35.70 -7.09
C ALA A 625 16.50 36.55 -6.19
N ALA A 626 15.94 37.27 -5.21
CA ALA A 626 16.72 38.03 -4.22
C ALA A 626 17.62 37.11 -3.38
N LEU A 627 17.07 35.99 -2.86
CA LEU A 627 17.85 34.99 -2.13
C LEU A 627 19.04 34.51 -2.99
N THR A 628 18.81 34.14 -4.24
CA THR A 628 19.88 33.59 -5.10
C THR A 628 20.92 34.63 -5.46
N ARG A 629 20.55 35.91 -5.65
CA ARG A 629 21.51 37.02 -5.84
C ARG A 629 22.38 37.22 -4.59
N ASN A 630 21.75 37.27 -3.41
CA ASN A 630 22.45 37.46 -2.15
C ASN A 630 23.41 36.31 -1.83
N LEU A 631 23.00 35.06 -2.09
CA LEU A 631 23.90 33.89 -1.97
C LEU A 631 25.10 33.96 -2.87
N ARG A 632 24.95 34.45 -4.14
CA ARG A 632 26.09 34.72 -5.02
C ARG A 632 26.99 35.84 -4.49
N GLY A 633 26.41 36.93 -3.96
CA GLY A 633 27.17 38.00 -3.32
C GLY A 633 27.95 37.52 -2.08
N MET A 634 27.48 36.49 -1.39
CA MET A 634 28.21 35.82 -0.31
C MET A 634 29.26 34.82 -0.78
N GLY A 635 29.52 34.71 -2.08
CA GLY A 635 30.48 33.77 -2.68
C GLY A 635 30.00 32.34 -2.81
N CYS A 636 28.68 32.08 -2.64
CA CYS A 636 28.11 30.73 -2.81
C CYS A 636 28.10 30.36 -4.30
N THR A 637 28.60 29.17 -4.63
CA THR A 637 28.33 28.53 -5.92
C THR A 637 26.92 27.94 -5.88
N LEU A 638 26.04 28.46 -6.73
CA LEU A 638 24.65 27.99 -6.75
C LEU A 638 24.53 26.67 -7.50
N PRO A 639 23.80 25.68 -6.90
CA PRO A 639 23.41 24.46 -7.62
C PRO A 639 22.30 24.79 -8.64
N PRO A 640 21.91 23.83 -9.50
CA PRO A 640 20.77 23.96 -10.39
C PRO A 640 19.50 24.47 -9.69
N LEU A 641 18.87 25.50 -10.27
CA LEU A 641 17.70 26.18 -9.73
C LEU A 641 16.42 25.65 -10.36
N HIS A 642 15.32 25.53 -9.58
CA HIS A 642 13.99 25.24 -10.10
C HIS A 642 12.86 25.81 -9.21
N ALA A 643 11.81 26.36 -9.86
CA ALA A 643 10.65 26.96 -9.18
C ALA A 643 9.33 26.47 -9.77
N LEU A 644 9.27 26.28 -11.09
CA LEU A 644 8.03 26.06 -11.83
C LEU A 644 7.49 24.63 -11.66
N ALA A 645 6.18 24.52 -11.42
CA ALA A 645 5.35 23.34 -11.59
C ALA A 645 4.50 23.51 -12.86
N SER A 646 3.48 22.68 -13.09
CA SER A 646 2.64 22.70 -14.31
C SER A 646 2.10 24.09 -14.64
N GLY A 647 1.37 24.74 -13.73
CA GLY A 647 0.87 26.12 -13.94
C GLY A 647 2.01 27.12 -14.15
N GLY A 648 3.08 27.00 -13.37
CA GLY A 648 4.26 27.85 -13.53
C GLY A 648 4.95 27.70 -14.89
N ILE A 649 5.01 26.48 -15.48
CA ILE A 649 5.58 26.26 -16.82
C ILE A 649 4.72 26.99 -17.86
N LEU A 650 3.42 26.89 -17.76
CA LEU A 650 2.50 27.46 -18.73
C LEU A 650 2.40 29.00 -18.64
N ASN A 651 2.45 29.56 -17.43
CA ASN A 651 2.25 30.98 -17.19
C ASN A 651 3.56 31.79 -17.04
N TYR A 652 4.67 31.13 -16.65
CA TYR A 652 5.96 31.78 -16.33
C TYR A 652 7.17 31.03 -16.94
N GLY A 653 6.97 30.27 -18.01
CA GLY A 653 7.94 29.31 -18.57
C GLY A 653 9.29 29.89 -18.99
N GLN A 654 9.35 31.18 -19.31
CA GLN A 654 10.58 31.83 -19.82
C GLN A 654 11.62 32.23 -18.75
N LEU A 655 11.42 31.82 -17.49
CA LEU A 655 12.39 32.11 -16.43
C LEU A 655 13.68 31.29 -16.60
N PRO A 656 14.88 31.92 -16.37
CA PRO A 656 16.16 31.26 -16.53
C PRO A 656 16.48 30.29 -15.42
N LEU A 657 15.78 29.15 -15.42
CA LEU A 657 15.92 28.06 -14.46
C LEU A 657 16.58 26.84 -15.11
N HIS A 658 17.09 25.92 -14.30
CA HIS A 658 17.76 24.71 -14.79
C HIS A 658 16.82 23.53 -14.96
N TYR A 659 15.75 23.48 -14.12
CA TYR A 659 14.69 22.49 -14.20
C TYR A 659 13.31 23.11 -14.04
N ALA A 660 12.33 22.50 -14.70
CA ALA A 660 10.92 22.75 -14.49
C ALA A 660 10.19 21.43 -14.20
N ARG A 661 9.39 21.38 -13.15
CA ARG A 661 8.75 20.16 -12.61
C ARG A 661 7.35 19.98 -13.20
N ALA A 662 7.25 19.33 -14.35
CA ALA A 662 5.95 19.04 -14.98
C ALA A 662 5.19 17.94 -14.19
N GLY A 663 4.06 18.30 -13.64
CA GLY A 663 3.11 17.41 -12.95
C GLY A 663 1.88 17.12 -13.80
N ILE A 664 0.72 17.62 -13.38
CA ILE A 664 -0.59 17.30 -13.99
C ILE A 664 -0.68 17.62 -15.47
N ALA A 665 -0.03 18.70 -15.94
CA ALA A 665 -0.01 19.06 -17.37
C ALA A 665 0.69 18.02 -18.25
N LEU A 666 1.60 17.23 -17.69
CA LEU A 666 2.23 16.12 -18.38
C LEU A 666 1.22 15.05 -18.82
N TYR A 667 0.14 14.92 -18.06
CA TYR A 667 -0.95 13.98 -18.29
C TYR A 667 -2.10 14.59 -19.10
N GLY A 668 -1.93 15.82 -19.58
CA GLY A 668 -2.92 16.50 -20.38
C GLY A 668 -4.12 17.00 -19.62
N ALA A 669 -3.99 17.16 -18.30
CA ALA A 669 -5.04 17.70 -17.44
C ALA A 669 -4.58 18.95 -16.69
N SER A 670 -5.50 19.74 -16.17
CA SER A 670 -5.23 20.96 -15.40
C SER A 670 -5.83 20.88 -13.98
N SER A 671 -5.26 21.66 -13.05
CA SER A 671 -5.78 21.79 -11.69
C SER A 671 -6.67 23.03 -11.48
N GLY A 672 -6.79 23.87 -12.48
CA GLY A 672 -7.57 25.11 -12.48
C GLY A 672 -7.73 25.62 -13.90
N ALA A 673 -8.36 26.78 -14.06
CA ALA A 673 -8.51 27.42 -15.37
C ALA A 673 -7.15 27.87 -15.90
N LEU A 674 -6.52 27.02 -16.69
CA LEU A 674 -5.36 27.41 -17.48
C LEU A 674 -5.84 28.23 -18.68
N HIS A 675 -5.94 29.52 -18.51
CA HIS A 675 -6.29 30.40 -19.60
C HIS A 675 -5.04 30.78 -20.39
N ASN A 676 -5.11 30.58 -21.72
CA ASN A 676 -4.17 31.14 -22.67
C ASN A 676 -4.20 32.66 -22.59
N LYS A 677 -3.27 33.30 -21.91
CA LYS A 677 -2.99 34.72 -22.14
C LYS A 677 -2.17 34.84 -23.43
N ALA A 678 -2.84 34.82 -24.57
CA ALA A 678 -2.30 35.49 -25.74
C ALA A 678 -2.29 36.98 -25.43
N GLY A 679 -1.09 37.56 -25.21
CA GLY A 679 -0.94 39.00 -25.07
C GLY A 679 -0.53 39.58 -23.70
N ALA A 680 -0.09 38.76 -22.72
CA ALA A 680 0.47 39.34 -21.48
C ALA A 680 1.90 39.91 -21.77
N PRO A 681 2.25 41.15 -21.30
CA PRO A 681 3.56 41.73 -21.46
C PRO A 681 4.61 40.82 -20.76
N GLY A 682 5.59 40.35 -21.55
CA GLY A 682 6.66 39.47 -21.08
C GLY A 682 6.49 37.99 -21.39
N CYS A 683 5.33 37.54 -21.91
CA CYS A 683 5.18 36.23 -22.53
C CYS A 683 5.40 36.39 -24.03
N ALA A 684 6.49 35.86 -24.58
CA ALA A 684 6.61 35.71 -26.02
C ALA A 684 5.33 35.05 -26.57
N ALA A 685 4.82 35.53 -27.70
CA ALA A 685 3.56 35.14 -28.33
C ALA A 685 3.57 33.68 -28.80
N HIS A 686 3.59 32.76 -27.85
CA HIS A 686 3.37 31.35 -28.12
C HIS A 686 1.98 30.98 -27.56
N ALA A 687 1.10 30.59 -28.46
CA ALA A 687 -0.16 29.97 -28.08
C ALA A 687 0.12 28.86 -27.07
N ALA A 688 -0.69 28.79 -25.99
CA ALA A 688 -0.50 27.71 -25.02
C ALA A 688 -0.53 26.37 -25.76
N PRO A 689 0.38 25.44 -25.41
CA PRO A 689 0.50 24.18 -26.11
C PRO A 689 -0.79 23.37 -25.97
N ALA A 690 -1.30 22.84 -27.08
CA ALA A 690 -2.42 21.93 -27.06
C ALA A 690 -1.99 20.62 -26.36
N LEU A 691 -2.32 20.48 -25.08
CA LEU A 691 -2.07 19.25 -24.32
C LEU A 691 -3.13 18.21 -24.64
N LYS A 692 -2.73 16.95 -24.71
CA LYS A 692 -3.62 15.82 -24.99
C LYS A 692 -3.91 15.07 -23.68
N PRO A 693 -5.20 14.87 -23.28
CA PRO A 693 -5.55 13.99 -22.17
C PRO A 693 -4.98 12.58 -22.38
N ALA A 694 -4.27 12.06 -21.40
CA ALA A 694 -3.54 10.80 -21.53
C ALA A 694 -4.26 9.60 -20.91
N LEU A 695 -5.39 9.80 -20.21
CA LEU A 695 -6.13 8.73 -19.56
C LEU A 695 -7.61 8.78 -19.94
N SER A 696 -8.13 7.61 -20.33
CA SER A 696 -9.55 7.36 -20.48
C SER A 696 -9.99 6.23 -19.55
N LEU A 697 -11.19 6.33 -18.96
CA LEU A 697 -11.72 5.38 -17.99
C LEU A 697 -13.02 4.77 -18.51
N TYR A 698 -13.04 3.45 -18.62
CA TYR A 698 -14.14 2.66 -19.18
C TYR A 698 -14.63 1.60 -18.20
N ALA A 699 -15.92 1.26 -18.30
CA ALA A 699 -16.51 0.13 -17.59
C ALA A 699 -17.64 -0.51 -18.40
N ARG A 700 -18.00 -1.78 -18.08
CA ARG A 700 -19.04 -2.50 -18.78
C ARG A 700 -20.39 -2.42 -18.07
N VAL A 701 -21.45 -2.35 -18.85
CA VAL A 701 -22.81 -2.63 -18.40
C VAL A 701 -22.92 -4.11 -18.06
N VAL A 702 -23.34 -4.42 -16.85
CA VAL A 702 -23.49 -5.82 -16.36
C VAL A 702 -24.94 -6.24 -16.15
N SER A 703 -25.86 -5.29 -16.12
CA SER A 703 -27.31 -5.55 -16.04
C SER A 703 -28.06 -4.34 -16.58
N VAL A 704 -29.17 -4.58 -17.21
CA VAL A 704 -30.13 -3.55 -17.67
C VAL A 704 -31.49 -3.88 -17.07
N ARG A 705 -32.19 -2.88 -16.53
CA ARG A 705 -33.48 -3.05 -15.86
C ARG A 705 -34.39 -1.87 -16.13
N THR A 706 -35.60 -2.11 -16.52
CA THR A 706 -36.65 -1.10 -16.53
C THR A 706 -37.19 -0.91 -15.10
N VAL A 707 -37.11 0.30 -14.59
CA VAL A 707 -37.68 0.69 -13.30
C VAL A 707 -38.99 1.40 -13.58
N PRO A 708 -40.15 0.93 -13.06
CA PRO A 708 -41.41 1.60 -13.25
C PRO A 708 -41.44 2.98 -12.64
N GLU A 709 -42.34 3.82 -13.14
CA GLU A 709 -42.62 5.13 -12.52
C GLU A 709 -42.95 5.00 -11.03
N GLY A 710 -42.46 5.91 -10.20
CA GLY A 710 -42.58 5.89 -8.73
C GLY A 710 -41.71 4.88 -8.01
N ALA A 711 -41.14 3.89 -8.71
CA ALA A 711 -40.24 2.93 -8.07
C ALA A 711 -38.85 3.52 -7.85
N CYS A 712 -38.23 3.15 -6.71
CA CYS A 712 -36.91 3.68 -6.34
C CYS A 712 -35.83 2.62 -6.50
N ALA A 713 -34.60 3.06 -6.87
CA ALA A 713 -33.43 2.20 -7.05
C ALA A 713 -32.23 2.64 -6.20
N GLY A 714 -31.38 1.68 -5.84
CA GLY A 714 -30.12 1.89 -5.17
C GLY A 714 -30.21 2.14 -3.65
N TYR A 715 -29.05 2.40 -3.03
CA TYR A 715 -28.93 2.62 -1.60
C TYR A 715 -29.65 3.90 -1.15
N GLY A 716 -30.48 3.76 -0.10
CA GLY A 716 -31.23 4.85 0.48
C GLY A 716 -32.36 5.35 -0.42
N ARG A 717 -32.74 4.57 -1.43
CA ARG A 717 -33.75 4.96 -2.44
C ARG A 717 -33.48 6.36 -3.02
N ALA A 718 -32.20 6.65 -3.26
CA ALA A 718 -31.75 7.99 -3.68
C ALA A 718 -32.07 8.32 -5.14
N PHE A 719 -32.54 7.36 -5.92
CA PHE A 719 -33.15 7.55 -7.25
C PHE A 719 -34.57 6.99 -7.20
N CYS A 720 -35.57 7.80 -7.52
CA CYS A 720 -36.92 7.35 -7.77
C CYS A 720 -37.30 7.78 -9.19
N ALA A 721 -37.77 6.84 -9.97
CA ALA A 721 -38.09 7.04 -11.38
C ALA A 721 -39.34 7.91 -11.54
N ALA A 722 -39.20 9.09 -12.14
CA ALA A 722 -40.32 9.99 -12.45
C ALA A 722 -41.10 9.55 -13.70
N ARG A 723 -40.55 8.59 -14.45
CA ARG A 723 -41.14 7.91 -15.64
C ARG A 723 -40.57 6.50 -15.72
N PRO A 724 -41.12 5.59 -16.50
CA PRO A 724 -40.49 4.32 -16.75
C PRO A 724 -39.06 4.53 -17.26
N THR A 725 -38.06 4.10 -16.49
CA THR A 725 -36.64 4.44 -16.68
C THR A 725 -35.83 3.18 -16.93
N LEU A 726 -35.03 3.16 -18.00
CA LEU A 726 -34.08 2.10 -18.30
C LEU A 726 -32.77 2.35 -17.55
N LEU A 727 -32.53 1.64 -16.48
CA LEU A 727 -31.27 1.72 -15.73
C LEU A 727 -30.24 0.71 -16.23
N ALA A 728 -29.07 1.19 -16.65
CA ALA A 728 -27.90 0.38 -16.88
C ALA A 728 -27.01 0.32 -15.63
N VAL A 729 -26.73 -0.89 -15.16
CA VAL A 729 -25.82 -1.14 -14.02
C VAL A 729 -24.41 -1.28 -14.57
N VAL A 730 -23.52 -0.38 -14.18
CA VAL A 730 -22.13 -0.32 -14.65
C VAL A 730 -21.20 -0.87 -13.61
N SER A 731 -20.25 -1.73 -14.00
CA SER A 731 -19.39 -2.51 -13.08
C SER A 731 -18.15 -1.74 -12.58
N ILE A 732 -18.35 -0.51 -12.11
CA ILE A 732 -17.33 0.35 -11.49
C ILE A 732 -17.95 1.15 -10.36
N GLY A 733 -17.20 1.38 -9.28
CA GLY A 733 -17.71 2.10 -8.13
C GLY A 733 -16.61 2.83 -7.35
N TYR A 734 -16.93 3.30 -6.14
CA TYR A 734 -15.97 4.12 -5.38
C TYR A 734 -14.73 3.35 -4.91
N ALA A 735 -14.76 2.01 -4.84
CA ALA A 735 -13.57 1.21 -4.54
C ALA A 735 -12.59 1.10 -5.73
N ASP A 736 -13.04 1.51 -6.91
CA ASP A 736 -12.21 1.59 -8.12
C ASP A 736 -11.61 2.98 -8.32
N GLY A 737 -12.12 3.97 -7.56
CA GLY A 737 -11.66 5.35 -7.58
C GLY A 737 -12.71 6.37 -8.03
N VAL A 738 -13.90 5.94 -8.46
CA VAL A 738 -14.98 6.86 -8.83
C VAL A 738 -15.50 7.59 -7.59
N PRO A 739 -15.48 8.92 -7.54
CA PRO A 739 -15.97 9.67 -6.39
C PRO A 739 -17.45 9.39 -6.13
N ARG A 740 -17.80 9.10 -4.86
CA ARG A 740 -19.21 8.85 -4.50
C ARG A 740 -20.09 10.08 -4.70
N ALA A 741 -19.48 11.27 -4.67
CA ALA A 741 -20.15 12.55 -4.89
C ALA A 741 -20.75 12.72 -6.31
N LEU A 742 -20.28 11.92 -7.29
CA LEU A 742 -20.82 11.92 -8.66
C LEU A 742 -22.21 11.26 -8.78
N GLY A 743 -22.69 10.62 -7.73
CA GLY A 743 -24.06 10.07 -7.71
C GLY A 743 -25.13 11.16 -7.65
N GLU A 744 -26.40 10.71 -7.67
CA GLU A 744 -27.58 11.57 -7.52
C GLU A 744 -27.69 12.63 -8.63
N GLY A 745 -27.32 12.26 -9.88
CA GLY A 745 -27.44 13.11 -11.07
C GLY A 745 -26.32 14.14 -11.27
N ARG A 746 -25.31 14.20 -10.38
CA ARG A 746 -24.22 15.18 -10.51
C ARG A 746 -23.17 14.80 -11.53
N GLY A 747 -22.88 13.52 -11.67
CA GLY A 747 -21.91 13.02 -12.62
C GLY A 747 -22.55 12.61 -13.93
N THR A 748 -21.76 12.73 -15.00
CA THR A 748 -22.13 12.32 -16.36
C THR A 748 -21.16 11.24 -16.85
N ALA A 749 -21.68 10.29 -17.62
CA ALA A 749 -20.90 9.31 -18.37
C ALA A 749 -21.33 9.32 -19.84
N LEU A 750 -20.61 8.62 -20.72
CA LEU A 750 -21.01 8.42 -22.10
C LEU A 750 -21.44 6.97 -22.32
N LEU A 751 -22.52 6.78 -23.02
CA LEU A 751 -23.01 5.48 -23.48
C LEU A 751 -23.45 5.61 -24.93
N ARG A 752 -22.84 4.82 -25.81
CA ARG A 752 -23.13 4.86 -27.27
C ARG A 752 -23.01 6.28 -27.86
N GLY A 753 -21.98 7.02 -27.45
CA GLY A 753 -21.74 8.37 -27.96
C GLY A 753 -22.61 9.47 -27.34
N THR A 754 -23.53 9.14 -26.43
CA THR A 754 -24.46 10.06 -25.79
C THR A 754 -24.14 10.26 -24.32
N ARG A 755 -24.33 11.49 -23.81
CA ARG A 755 -24.17 11.80 -22.39
C ARG A 755 -25.35 11.25 -21.59
N VAL A 756 -25.07 10.46 -20.55
CA VAL A 756 -26.06 9.88 -19.65
C VAL A 756 -25.75 10.25 -18.19
N PRO A 757 -26.75 10.59 -17.36
CA PRO A 757 -26.50 10.95 -15.97
C PRO A 757 -26.21 9.71 -15.12
N ILE A 758 -25.33 9.87 -14.14
CA ILE A 758 -25.08 8.89 -13.07
C ILE A 758 -26.15 9.07 -12.00
N VAL A 759 -27.10 8.16 -11.91
CA VAL A 759 -28.26 8.27 -11.03
C VAL A 759 -28.12 7.45 -9.74
N GLY A 760 -28.85 7.85 -8.71
CA GLY A 760 -28.77 7.21 -7.38
C GLY A 760 -27.37 7.30 -6.75
N ARG A 761 -27.16 6.59 -5.66
CA ARG A 761 -25.87 6.58 -4.95
C ARG A 761 -24.90 5.59 -5.57
N ILE A 762 -23.69 6.04 -5.87
CA ILE A 762 -22.61 5.16 -6.32
C ILE A 762 -22.30 4.13 -5.24
N CYS A 763 -22.30 2.84 -5.62
CA CYS A 763 -21.99 1.72 -4.74
C CYS A 763 -20.47 1.48 -4.68
N MET A 764 -20.03 0.49 -3.87
CA MET A 764 -18.62 0.13 -3.77
C MET A 764 -18.04 -0.35 -5.10
N ASP A 765 -18.81 -1.16 -5.83
CA ASP A 765 -18.34 -1.90 -7.01
C ASP A 765 -19.15 -1.60 -8.29
N GLN A 766 -20.22 -0.79 -8.17
CA GLN A 766 -21.18 -0.53 -9.26
C GLN A 766 -21.75 0.88 -9.13
N LEU A 767 -22.24 1.42 -10.24
CA LEU A 767 -23.05 2.62 -10.33
C LEU A 767 -24.20 2.40 -11.32
N PHE A 768 -25.17 3.31 -11.34
CA PHE A 768 -26.28 3.31 -12.28
C PHE A 768 -26.16 4.50 -13.21
N VAL A 769 -26.49 4.30 -14.48
CA VAL A 769 -26.74 5.39 -15.43
C VAL A 769 -28.16 5.26 -15.97
N ASP A 770 -28.81 6.39 -16.19
CA ASP A 770 -30.08 6.42 -16.91
C ASP A 770 -29.82 6.29 -18.39
N ALA A 771 -30.20 5.16 -18.96
CA ALA A 771 -30.01 4.81 -20.36
C ALA A 771 -31.32 4.87 -21.16
N THR A 772 -32.36 5.54 -20.65
CA THR A 772 -33.70 5.57 -21.25
C THR A 772 -33.66 6.08 -22.70
N GLU A 773 -32.91 7.17 -22.93
CA GLU A 773 -32.82 7.80 -24.25
C GLU A 773 -31.85 7.08 -25.21
N THR A 774 -30.86 6.35 -24.70
CA THR A 774 -29.83 5.74 -25.55
C THR A 774 -30.04 4.28 -25.79
N GLY A 775 -30.86 3.65 -24.95
CA GLY A 775 -30.89 2.20 -24.83
C GLY A 775 -29.58 1.64 -24.28
N ALA A 776 -29.59 0.45 -23.75
CA ALA A 776 -28.40 -0.22 -23.27
C ALA A 776 -28.56 -1.74 -23.39
N ALA A 777 -27.43 -2.42 -23.57
CA ALA A 777 -27.35 -3.87 -23.53
C ALA A 777 -26.24 -4.31 -22.56
N VAL A 778 -26.40 -5.51 -22.00
CA VAL A 778 -25.32 -6.11 -21.20
C VAL A 778 -24.09 -6.32 -22.07
N GLY A 779 -22.94 -5.81 -21.60
CA GLY A 779 -21.67 -5.82 -22.34
C GLY A 779 -21.30 -4.47 -22.97
N ASP A 780 -22.24 -3.54 -23.11
CA ASP A 780 -21.95 -2.19 -23.58
C ASP A 780 -20.87 -1.51 -22.74
N ILE A 781 -20.13 -0.61 -23.38
CA ILE A 781 -19.05 0.14 -22.74
C ILE A 781 -19.59 1.51 -22.34
N VAL A 782 -19.42 1.86 -21.08
CA VAL A 782 -19.66 3.19 -20.54
C VAL A 782 -18.33 3.89 -20.35
N THR A 783 -18.20 5.11 -20.90
CA THR A 783 -17.02 5.96 -20.76
C THR A 783 -17.25 6.96 -19.64
N LEU A 784 -16.46 6.86 -18.56
CA LEU A 784 -16.56 7.79 -17.42
C LEU A 784 -15.61 8.99 -17.57
N ILE A 785 -14.46 8.79 -18.22
CA ILE A 785 -13.52 9.84 -18.60
C ILE A 785 -13.02 9.47 -19.99
N GLY A 786 -13.05 10.40 -20.93
CA GLY A 786 -12.58 10.18 -22.29
C GLY A 786 -13.61 10.53 -23.35
N LYS A 787 -13.42 9.99 -24.55
CA LYS A 787 -14.27 10.23 -25.72
C LYS A 787 -15.03 8.95 -26.09
N ASP A 788 -16.26 9.14 -26.58
CA ASP A 788 -17.09 8.13 -27.19
C ASP A 788 -17.87 8.77 -28.34
N GLY A 789 -17.59 8.37 -29.60
CA GLY A 789 -18.07 9.08 -30.78
C GLY A 789 -17.61 10.56 -30.80
N GLY A 790 -18.55 11.46 -30.98
CA GLY A 790 -18.32 12.90 -30.96
C GLY A 790 -18.35 13.54 -29.56
N ALA A 791 -18.77 12.80 -28.54
CA ALA A 791 -18.90 13.29 -27.18
C ALA A 791 -17.62 13.06 -26.35
N CYS A 792 -17.41 13.92 -25.35
CA CYS A 792 -16.27 13.83 -24.45
C CYS A 792 -16.69 14.15 -23.01
N VAL A 793 -16.18 13.41 -22.04
CA VAL A 793 -16.23 13.73 -20.61
C VAL A 793 -14.79 13.85 -20.12
N THR A 794 -14.39 15.05 -19.67
CA THR A 794 -13.01 15.31 -19.23
C THR A 794 -12.77 14.97 -17.75
N ALA A 795 -11.53 14.83 -17.38
CA ALA A 795 -11.16 14.63 -15.97
C ALA A 795 -11.49 15.88 -15.12
N GLU A 796 -11.37 17.06 -15.71
CA GLU A 796 -11.68 18.34 -15.08
C GLU A 796 -13.19 18.45 -14.80
N GLU A 797 -14.03 18.20 -15.82
CA GLU A 797 -15.49 18.21 -15.70
C GLU A 797 -15.95 17.21 -14.61
N THR A 798 -15.39 16.00 -14.64
CA THR A 798 -15.72 14.96 -13.65
C THR A 798 -15.28 15.35 -12.24
N ALA A 799 -14.11 15.99 -12.12
CA ALA A 799 -13.58 16.45 -10.83
C ALA A 799 -14.41 17.61 -10.27
N GLU A 800 -14.78 18.57 -11.10
CA GLU A 800 -15.64 19.69 -10.73
C GLU A 800 -17.01 19.21 -10.23
N ALA A 801 -17.66 18.30 -10.96
CA ALA A 801 -18.92 17.67 -10.55
C ALA A 801 -18.80 16.91 -9.21
N ALA A 802 -17.60 16.41 -8.88
CA ALA A 802 -17.30 15.76 -7.60
C ALA A 802 -16.88 16.73 -6.49
N GLY A 803 -16.75 18.03 -6.75
CA GLY A 803 -16.26 19.05 -5.81
C GLY A 803 -14.77 18.90 -5.49
N THR A 804 -13.95 18.49 -6.47
CA THR A 804 -12.50 18.28 -6.31
C THR A 804 -11.73 18.73 -7.57
N ILE A 805 -10.45 18.39 -7.66
CA ILE A 805 -9.58 18.72 -8.78
C ILE A 805 -9.13 17.45 -9.55
N ALA A 806 -8.80 17.61 -10.83
CA ALA A 806 -8.37 16.52 -11.70
C ALA A 806 -7.18 15.73 -11.11
N ASN A 807 -6.28 16.38 -10.37
CA ASN A 807 -5.16 15.72 -9.68
C ASN A 807 -5.64 14.64 -8.69
N GLU A 808 -6.63 14.96 -7.87
CA GLU A 808 -7.19 14.01 -6.89
C GLU A 808 -7.97 12.90 -7.60
N LEU A 809 -8.83 13.26 -8.55
CA LEU A 809 -9.63 12.32 -9.31
C LEU A 809 -8.76 11.23 -9.96
N LEU A 810 -7.75 11.63 -10.72
CA LEU A 810 -6.87 10.70 -11.45
C LEU A 810 -6.04 9.83 -10.51
N CYS A 811 -5.50 10.40 -9.42
CA CYS A 811 -4.75 9.65 -8.41
C CYS A 811 -5.61 8.61 -7.65
N ARG A 812 -6.94 8.78 -7.61
CA ARG A 812 -7.87 7.85 -6.94
C ARG A 812 -8.14 6.59 -7.74
N ILE A 813 -7.91 6.59 -9.06
CA ILE A 813 -8.08 5.41 -9.89
C ILE A 813 -7.16 4.31 -9.36
N GLY A 814 -7.79 3.30 -8.71
CA GLY A 814 -7.09 2.29 -7.90
C GLY A 814 -6.49 1.17 -8.74
N ARG A 815 -5.70 0.30 -8.10
CA ARG A 815 -5.10 -0.89 -8.73
C ARG A 815 -6.12 -1.96 -9.13
N ARG A 816 -7.40 -1.82 -8.74
CA ARG A 816 -8.49 -2.71 -9.17
C ARG A 816 -8.88 -2.46 -10.64
N THR A 817 -8.65 -1.27 -11.14
CA THR A 817 -8.87 -0.88 -12.54
C THR A 817 -7.61 -1.27 -13.33
N ALA A 818 -7.76 -2.14 -14.32
CA ALA A 818 -6.65 -2.56 -15.17
C ALA A 818 -6.15 -1.38 -16.03
N ARG A 819 -4.81 -1.23 -16.18
CA ARG A 819 -4.23 -0.26 -17.12
C ARG A 819 -3.91 -0.97 -18.43
N VAL A 820 -4.36 -0.37 -19.52
CA VAL A 820 -4.01 -0.74 -20.88
C VAL A 820 -3.20 0.41 -21.45
N TYR A 821 -2.01 0.14 -21.91
CA TYR A 821 -1.13 1.16 -22.48
C TYR A 821 -1.24 1.12 -24.01
N SER A 822 -1.60 2.25 -24.63
CA SER A 822 -1.54 2.43 -26.07
C SER A 822 -0.25 3.18 -26.46
N MET A 823 0.34 2.76 -27.55
CA MET A 823 1.39 3.45 -28.29
C MET A 823 0.93 3.35 -29.76
N GLU A 824 0.67 4.48 -30.40
CA GLU A 824 0.41 4.58 -31.84
C GLU A 824 1.70 4.45 -32.65
#